data_e9e39601d51a98f982a9e695ef72e4a7
#
_entry.id   e9e39601d51a98f982a9e695ef72e4a7
#
_cell.length_a   1.000
_cell.length_b   1.000
_cell.length_c   1.000
_cell.angle_alpha   90.00
_cell.angle_beta   90.00
_cell.angle_gamma   90.00
#
_symmetry.space_group_name_H-M   'P 1'
#
loop_
_entity.id
_entity.type
_entity.pdbx_description
1 polymer ?
#
loop_
_entity_poly.entity_id
_entity_poly.type
_entity_poly.pdbx_seq_one_letter_code
_entity_poly.pdbx_strand_id
1 'polypeptide(L)'
;MGISEIYIVKRDGKRAPFSLEKIKRAISKAFLSVGGYATDDDLTSVLSRVHISDGMNVEEIQNQVEVALMAERYFAVAKSYMLYRQKHTEDREDREKLEFLINYCDASNPATGSKYDANANVENKNIATLIGELPKQNFIRLNRRLLTDRIKEMYGKELSDKYLRLLKDHFIYKNDETSMANYCASITMYPWLLNGTLSVGGNSTRPTNLKSFCGGFVNMVFIVSSMLSGSCATPEFLMYMNYFIEQEYGEDYYKRADEVVDLSKKHRTIDKMITDCFEQIVYSINQPTGARNFQAVFWNVAYYDRYYFESLFGEFVFPDGTKPHWESLSWLQKRFMTWFNRERTKTVLTFPVETMALLTRDGDVMDKEWGDITAQMYSEGHSFFTYISDNADSLSSCCRLRNEIQDNGFSYTLGAGGVSTGSKSVLTINLNRCIQYAVKNGMHYLTYLEEIVDLVHKVQTAYNENLKDLQAKGMLPLFDAGYINLARQYLTIGVNGLVEAAEFLGIPINDNDDYVGFVQGVLGLIERYNKKYRSKELMFNCEMIPAENVGVKHAKWDREDGYVVPRDCYNSYFYVVEDESLNVIDKFRLHGRRYIDHLTGGSALHMNLEDHLSKEQYRHLLRVAAAEGCNYFTFNIPNTVCNECGHIDKRYLKECPECHGDNLDYLTRVIGYMKRVSNFSAARQKEAAHRYYAKAE
;
A
#
# COMPACT_ATOMS: atom_id res chain seq x y z
N MET A 1 -20.13 -53.17 15.69
CA MET A 1 -20.15 -51.72 15.72
C MET A 1 -18.69 -51.26 15.75
N GLY A 2 -18.19 -50.67 14.63
CA GLY A 2 -16.82 -50.20 14.58
C GLY A 2 -16.62 -49.06 15.56
N ILE A 3 -15.56 -49.12 16.35
CA ILE A 3 -15.11 -48.02 17.20
C ILE A 3 -14.74 -46.87 16.24
N SER A 4 -15.55 -45.83 16.19
CA SER A 4 -15.20 -44.62 15.41
C SER A 4 -13.94 -44.03 16.01
N GLU A 5 -12.83 -44.02 15.25
CA GLU A 5 -11.60 -43.33 15.67
C GLU A 5 -11.92 -41.86 15.93
N ILE A 6 -11.67 -41.40 17.15
CA ILE A 6 -11.80 -40.00 17.54
C ILE A 6 -10.60 -39.22 16.98
N TYR A 7 -10.86 -38.15 16.23
CA TYR A 7 -9.86 -37.24 15.74
C TYR A 7 -9.89 -35.94 16.52
N ILE A 8 -8.73 -35.35 16.76
CA ILE A 8 -8.56 -34.07 17.45
C ILE A 8 -7.93 -33.06 16.51
N VAL A 9 -8.20 -31.79 16.76
CA VAL A 9 -7.57 -30.68 16.03
C VAL A 9 -6.30 -30.27 16.76
N LYS A 10 -5.15 -30.41 16.10
CA LYS A 10 -3.88 -29.90 16.59
C LYS A 10 -3.84 -28.38 16.55
N ARG A 11 -2.82 -27.77 17.19
CA ARG A 11 -2.61 -26.31 17.21
C ARG A 11 -2.38 -25.68 15.83
N ASP A 12 -1.85 -26.45 14.88
CA ASP A 12 -1.66 -26.09 13.48
C ASP A 12 -2.93 -26.24 12.61
N GLY A 13 -4.07 -26.55 13.24
CA GLY A 13 -5.35 -26.77 12.56
C GLY A 13 -5.52 -28.16 11.94
N LYS A 14 -4.48 -29.00 11.91
CA LYS A 14 -4.55 -30.35 11.31
C LYS A 14 -5.30 -31.33 12.20
N ARG A 15 -6.12 -32.18 11.61
CA ARG A 15 -6.75 -33.32 12.30
C ARG A 15 -5.74 -34.43 12.50
N ALA A 16 -5.76 -35.06 13.67
CA ALA A 16 -4.94 -36.21 14.00
C ALA A 16 -5.70 -37.21 14.90
N PRO A 17 -5.43 -38.49 14.81
CA PRO A 17 -6.06 -39.46 15.68
C PRO A 17 -5.72 -39.16 17.16
N PHE A 18 -6.72 -39.30 18.00
CA PHE A 18 -6.60 -39.09 19.45
C PHE A 18 -5.77 -40.22 20.06
N SER A 19 -4.94 -39.90 21.06
CA SER A 19 -4.15 -40.89 21.80
C SER A 19 -4.19 -40.61 23.30
N LEU A 20 -4.88 -41.47 24.02
CA LEU A 20 -4.99 -41.41 25.49
C LEU A 20 -3.61 -41.55 26.17
N GLU A 21 -2.73 -42.34 25.59
CA GLU A 21 -1.37 -42.59 26.12
C GLU A 21 -0.52 -41.29 26.18
N LYS A 22 -0.77 -40.34 25.27
CA LYS A 22 -0.09 -39.05 25.32
C LYS A 22 -0.51 -38.24 26.54
N ILE A 23 -1.79 -38.28 26.92
CA ILE A 23 -2.30 -37.61 28.11
C ILE A 23 -1.76 -38.27 29.37
N LYS A 24 -1.86 -39.61 29.48
CA LYS A 24 -1.32 -40.36 30.60
C LYS A 24 0.16 -40.04 30.83
N ARG A 25 0.96 -40.07 29.77
CA ARG A 25 2.38 -39.75 29.84
C ARG A 25 2.65 -38.32 30.31
N ALA A 26 1.83 -37.34 29.88
CA ALA A 26 1.96 -35.95 30.31
C ALA A 26 1.63 -35.81 31.81
N ILE A 27 0.58 -36.43 32.29
CA ILE A 27 0.19 -36.47 33.71
C ILE A 27 1.28 -37.12 34.54
N SER A 28 1.76 -38.31 34.15
CA SER A 28 2.84 -39.05 34.84
C SER A 28 4.13 -38.23 34.97
N LYS A 29 4.51 -37.47 33.93
CA LYS A 29 5.64 -36.54 33.99
C LYS A 29 5.43 -35.43 34.98
N ALA A 30 4.20 -34.90 35.11
CA ALA A 30 3.88 -33.88 36.09
C ALA A 30 3.97 -34.42 37.54
N PHE A 31 3.56 -35.65 37.80
CA PHE A 31 3.76 -36.32 39.10
C PHE A 31 5.24 -36.48 39.40
N LEU A 32 6.04 -36.97 38.46
CA LEU A 32 7.50 -37.15 38.63
C LEU A 32 8.20 -35.83 38.96
N SER A 33 7.77 -34.71 38.36
CA SER A 33 8.40 -33.41 38.57
C SER A 33 8.19 -32.84 39.97
N VAL A 34 7.19 -33.34 40.70
CA VAL A 34 6.93 -32.97 42.12
C VAL A 34 7.41 -34.02 43.09
N GLY A 35 8.22 -35.00 42.61
CA GLY A 35 8.82 -36.03 43.44
C GLY A 35 7.88 -37.23 43.74
N GLY A 36 6.74 -37.33 43.03
CA GLY A 36 5.78 -38.42 43.15
C GLY A 36 5.76 -39.34 41.90
N TYR A 37 5.02 -40.46 42.01
CA TYR A 37 4.70 -41.31 40.88
C TYR A 37 3.18 -41.41 40.75
N ALA A 38 2.66 -41.32 39.54
CA ALA A 38 1.25 -41.57 39.27
C ALA A 38 0.98 -43.07 39.31
N THR A 39 0.05 -43.52 40.13
CA THR A 39 -0.50 -44.87 40.10
C THR A 39 -1.53 -45.01 38.99
N ASP A 40 -1.89 -46.23 38.59
CA ASP A 40 -2.96 -46.44 37.62
C ASP A 40 -4.31 -45.91 38.12
N ASP A 41 -4.55 -45.95 39.43
CA ASP A 41 -5.75 -45.38 40.04
C ASP A 41 -5.76 -43.83 39.95
N ASP A 42 -4.63 -43.18 40.19
CA ASP A 42 -4.50 -41.73 40.03
C ASP A 42 -4.79 -41.29 38.58
N LEU A 43 -4.20 -42.01 37.62
CA LEU A 43 -4.43 -41.75 36.19
C LEU A 43 -5.86 -41.98 35.80
N THR A 44 -6.49 -43.05 36.27
CA THR A 44 -7.89 -43.41 35.98
C THR A 44 -8.83 -42.35 36.59
N SER A 45 -8.59 -41.92 37.82
CA SER A 45 -9.40 -40.88 38.49
C SER A 45 -9.37 -39.56 37.70
N VAL A 46 -8.18 -39.09 37.36
CA VAL A 46 -8.05 -37.83 36.56
C VAL A 46 -8.69 -37.96 35.19
N LEU A 47 -8.43 -39.08 34.49
CA LEU A 47 -8.94 -39.30 33.13
C LEU A 47 -10.46 -39.48 33.06
N SER A 48 -11.09 -39.98 34.12
CA SER A 48 -12.56 -40.11 34.19
C SER A 48 -13.29 -38.78 34.13
N ARG A 49 -12.60 -37.65 34.42
CA ARG A 49 -13.13 -36.28 34.35
C ARG A 49 -12.82 -35.58 33.06
N VAL A 50 -12.06 -36.17 32.16
CA VAL A 50 -11.67 -35.59 30.88
C VAL A 50 -12.58 -36.14 29.78
N HIS A 51 -13.42 -35.27 29.21
CA HIS A 51 -14.35 -35.66 28.15
C HIS A 51 -13.78 -35.28 26.77
N ILE A 52 -13.63 -36.26 25.91
CA ILE A 52 -13.07 -36.11 24.57
C ILE A 52 -14.18 -36.33 23.54
N SER A 53 -14.35 -35.35 22.62
CA SER A 53 -15.24 -35.47 21.48
C SER A 53 -14.48 -35.35 20.15
N ASP A 54 -15.06 -35.87 19.07
CA ASP A 54 -14.48 -35.74 17.74
C ASP A 54 -14.37 -34.27 17.33
N GLY A 55 -13.23 -33.87 16.80
CA GLY A 55 -12.93 -32.49 16.43
C GLY A 55 -12.51 -31.57 17.57
N MET A 56 -12.38 -32.06 18.81
CA MET A 56 -11.95 -31.23 19.94
C MET A 56 -10.51 -30.73 19.78
N ASN A 57 -10.27 -29.47 20.18
CA ASN A 57 -8.95 -28.88 20.13
C ASN A 57 -8.03 -29.40 21.26
N VAL A 58 -6.75 -29.59 20.94
CA VAL A 58 -5.74 -30.02 21.93
C VAL A 58 -5.68 -29.14 23.16
N GLU A 59 -5.87 -27.81 23.01
CA GLU A 59 -5.85 -26.87 24.14
C GLU A 59 -7.05 -27.10 25.08
N GLU A 60 -8.23 -27.41 24.55
CA GLU A 60 -9.40 -27.73 25.34
C GLU A 60 -9.20 -29.02 26.16
N ILE A 61 -8.60 -30.02 25.54
CA ILE A 61 -8.24 -31.26 26.23
C ILE A 61 -7.26 -30.98 27.39
N GLN A 62 -6.24 -30.15 27.15
CA GLN A 62 -5.27 -29.81 28.20
C GLN A 62 -5.89 -29.01 29.33
N ASN A 63 -6.82 -28.09 29.02
CA ASN A 63 -7.57 -27.36 30.05
C ASN A 63 -8.42 -28.28 30.91
N GLN A 64 -9.07 -29.30 30.31
CA GLN A 64 -9.81 -30.31 31.06
C GLN A 64 -8.90 -31.14 31.99
N VAL A 65 -7.69 -31.52 31.52
CA VAL A 65 -6.69 -32.22 32.36
C VAL A 65 -6.27 -31.36 33.56
N GLU A 66 -6.04 -30.08 33.37
CA GLU A 66 -5.71 -29.14 34.47
C GLU A 66 -6.84 -29.07 35.50
N VAL A 67 -8.09 -28.91 35.02
CA VAL A 67 -9.28 -28.90 35.91
C VAL A 67 -9.44 -30.25 36.64
N ALA A 68 -9.24 -31.37 35.94
CA ALA A 68 -9.34 -32.69 36.52
C ALA A 68 -8.30 -32.93 37.61
N LEU A 69 -7.05 -32.53 37.41
CA LEU A 69 -5.98 -32.60 38.42
C LEU A 69 -6.31 -31.76 39.67
N MET A 70 -6.88 -30.57 39.48
CA MET A 70 -7.33 -29.74 40.61
C MET A 70 -8.51 -30.37 41.36
N ALA A 71 -9.49 -30.91 40.60
CA ALA A 71 -10.67 -31.57 41.19
C ALA A 71 -10.31 -32.80 42.01
N GLU A 72 -9.28 -33.54 41.59
CA GLU A 72 -8.70 -34.67 42.36
C GLU A 72 -7.74 -34.21 43.46
N ARG A 73 -7.61 -32.92 43.72
CA ARG A 73 -6.76 -32.28 44.74
C ARG A 73 -5.25 -32.47 44.54
N TYR A 74 -4.80 -32.81 43.36
CA TYR A 74 -3.36 -32.90 43.01
C TYR A 74 -2.81 -31.49 42.68
N PHE A 75 -2.95 -30.53 43.58
CA PHE A 75 -2.62 -29.12 43.34
C PHE A 75 -1.17 -28.88 42.91
N ALA A 76 -0.21 -29.56 43.54
CA ALA A 76 1.20 -29.45 43.18
C ALA A 76 1.48 -29.99 41.76
N VAL A 77 0.84 -31.13 41.40
CA VAL A 77 0.92 -31.74 40.10
C VAL A 77 0.25 -30.86 39.03
N ALA A 78 -0.94 -30.32 39.30
CA ALA A 78 -1.64 -29.37 38.44
C ALA A 78 -0.78 -28.16 38.14
N LYS A 79 -0.18 -27.55 39.19
CA LYS A 79 0.75 -26.43 39.02
C LYS A 79 1.95 -26.78 38.15
N SER A 80 2.56 -27.94 38.38
CA SER A 80 3.69 -28.41 37.57
C SER A 80 3.26 -28.65 36.11
N TYR A 81 2.08 -29.24 35.88
CA TYR A 81 1.54 -29.50 34.56
C TYR A 81 1.33 -28.19 33.79
N MET A 82 0.78 -27.16 34.44
CA MET A 82 0.58 -25.82 33.85
C MET A 82 1.91 -25.15 33.51
N LEU A 83 2.88 -25.15 34.43
CA LEU A 83 4.21 -24.58 34.21
C LEU A 83 4.95 -25.27 33.08
N TYR A 84 4.86 -26.60 33.01
CA TYR A 84 5.43 -27.39 31.93
C TYR A 84 4.79 -27.05 30.58
N ARG A 85 3.47 -26.90 30.54
CA ARG A 85 2.72 -26.45 29.35
C ARG A 85 3.14 -25.05 28.91
N GLN A 86 3.27 -24.11 29.87
CA GLN A 86 3.74 -22.77 29.58
C GLN A 86 5.15 -22.76 28.99
N LYS A 87 6.10 -23.46 29.63
CA LYS A 87 7.48 -23.59 29.13
C LYS A 87 7.53 -24.18 27.71
N HIS A 88 6.76 -25.22 27.44
CA HIS A 88 6.68 -25.78 26.09
C HIS A 88 6.02 -24.86 25.06
N THR A 89 5.18 -23.92 25.50
CA THR A 89 4.63 -22.89 24.62
C THR A 89 5.72 -21.87 24.28
N GLU A 90 6.47 -21.40 25.28
CA GLU A 90 7.61 -20.50 25.09
C GLU A 90 8.70 -21.13 24.20
N ASP A 91 9.09 -22.39 24.46
CA ASP A 91 10.05 -23.14 23.63
C ASP A 91 9.60 -23.30 22.17
N ARG A 92 8.28 -23.36 21.91
CA ARG A 92 7.75 -23.42 20.54
C ARG A 92 7.78 -22.08 19.87
N GLU A 93 7.34 -21.02 20.59
CA GLU A 93 7.40 -19.66 20.06
C GLU A 93 8.83 -19.26 19.69
N ASP A 94 9.80 -19.66 20.51
CA ASP A 94 11.21 -19.39 20.23
C ASP A 94 11.74 -20.22 19.05
N ARG A 95 11.30 -21.48 18.92
CA ARG A 95 11.61 -22.28 17.72
C ARG A 95 11.01 -21.69 16.45
N GLU A 96 9.76 -21.25 16.50
CA GLU A 96 9.11 -20.60 15.35
C GLU A 96 9.82 -19.30 14.95
N LYS A 97 10.29 -18.53 15.94
CA LYS A 97 11.09 -17.32 15.68
C LYS A 97 12.45 -17.67 15.06
N LEU A 98 13.11 -18.70 15.59
CA LEU A 98 14.39 -19.17 15.06
C LEU A 98 14.24 -19.73 13.62
N GLU A 99 13.20 -20.53 13.38
CA GLU A 99 12.88 -21.02 12.04
C GLU A 99 12.60 -19.88 11.07
N PHE A 100 11.83 -18.88 11.50
CA PHE A 100 11.59 -17.66 10.70
C PHE A 100 12.91 -16.94 10.38
N LEU A 101 13.78 -16.77 11.36
CA LEU A 101 15.09 -16.14 11.18
C LEU A 101 15.93 -16.87 10.14
N ILE A 102 16.03 -18.20 10.25
CA ILE A 102 16.77 -19.03 9.29
C ILE A 102 16.17 -18.88 7.89
N ASN A 103 14.83 -19.03 7.76
CA ASN A 103 14.13 -18.93 6.48
C ASN A 103 14.31 -17.54 5.84
N TYR A 104 14.31 -16.46 6.64
CA TYR A 104 14.60 -15.12 6.14
C TYR A 104 16.03 -14.97 5.63
N CYS A 105 17.01 -15.53 6.37
CA CYS A 105 18.41 -15.52 5.95
C CYS A 105 18.65 -16.29 4.64
N ASP A 106 17.93 -17.41 4.46
CA ASP A 106 18.09 -18.29 3.29
C ASP A 106 17.25 -17.82 2.08
N ALA A 107 16.29 -16.93 2.27
CA ALA A 107 15.43 -16.44 1.19
C ALA A 107 16.23 -15.71 0.10
N SER A 108 15.78 -15.80 -1.16
CA SER A 108 16.44 -15.19 -2.32
C SER A 108 16.48 -13.65 -2.25
N ASN A 109 15.43 -13.05 -1.69
CA ASN A 109 15.33 -11.59 -1.50
C ASN A 109 14.46 -11.26 -0.27
N PRO A 110 14.46 -10.00 0.22
CA PRO A 110 13.67 -9.61 1.39
C PRO A 110 12.16 -9.84 1.23
N ALA A 111 11.60 -9.60 0.03
CA ALA A 111 10.19 -9.77 -0.23
C ALA A 111 9.76 -11.24 -0.12
N THR A 112 10.58 -12.17 -0.62
CA THR A 112 10.35 -13.62 -0.51
C THR A 112 10.52 -14.11 0.93
N GLY A 113 11.43 -13.51 1.69
CA GLY A 113 11.68 -13.87 3.10
C GLY A 113 10.65 -13.32 4.08
N SER A 114 9.92 -12.28 3.74
CA SER A 114 8.93 -11.67 4.64
C SER A 114 7.70 -12.58 4.83
N LYS A 115 7.33 -12.80 6.08
CA LYS A 115 6.14 -13.60 6.45
C LYS A 115 4.85 -12.77 6.43
N TYR A 116 4.96 -11.46 6.66
CA TYR A 116 3.80 -10.60 6.91
C TYR A 116 3.43 -9.76 5.69
N ASP A 117 4.19 -8.71 5.43
CA ASP A 117 3.99 -7.84 4.28
C ASP A 117 5.31 -7.73 3.51
N ALA A 118 5.38 -8.45 2.37
CA ALA A 118 6.49 -8.34 1.46
C ALA A 118 6.51 -6.93 0.86
N ASN A 119 7.69 -6.36 0.74
CA ASN A 119 7.88 -5.02 0.22
C ASN A 119 9.09 -5.03 -0.73
N ALA A 120 8.82 -4.92 -2.04
CA ALA A 120 9.87 -4.88 -3.06
C ALA A 120 10.77 -3.64 -2.95
N ASN A 121 10.39 -2.63 -2.15
CA ASN A 121 11.23 -1.48 -1.85
C ASN A 121 12.41 -1.79 -0.93
N VAL A 122 12.39 -2.93 -0.24
CA VAL A 122 13.55 -3.45 0.51
C VAL A 122 14.42 -4.25 -0.45
N GLU A 123 15.53 -3.68 -0.90
CA GLU A 123 16.35 -4.29 -1.94
C GLU A 123 17.32 -5.35 -1.42
N ASN A 124 17.89 -5.12 -0.23
CA ASN A 124 18.96 -5.95 0.30
C ASN A 124 18.61 -6.54 1.66
N LYS A 125 18.85 -7.83 1.83
CA LYS A 125 18.83 -8.46 3.16
C LYS A 125 20.04 -8.00 3.98
N ASN A 126 19.77 -7.54 5.19
CA ASN A 126 20.81 -7.23 6.19
C ASN A 126 20.21 -7.29 7.60
N ILE A 127 21.04 -7.04 8.62
CA ILE A 127 20.59 -7.08 10.02
C ILE A 127 19.50 -6.04 10.31
N ALA A 128 19.54 -4.86 9.70
CA ALA A 128 18.52 -3.84 9.93
C ALA A 128 17.14 -4.26 9.35
N THR A 129 17.11 -4.90 8.17
CA THR A 129 15.88 -5.43 7.60
C THR A 129 15.32 -6.60 8.42
N LEU A 130 16.18 -7.48 8.92
CA LEU A 130 15.77 -8.56 9.83
C LEU A 130 15.19 -8.02 11.14
N ILE A 131 15.84 -7.04 11.76
CA ILE A 131 15.32 -6.37 12.98
C ILE A 131 13.94 -5.75 12.71
N GLY A 132 13.72 -5.19 11.52
CA GLY A 132 12.42 -4.67 11.11
C GLY A 132 11.32 -5.74 10.99
N GLU A 133 11.67 -6.98 10.67
CA GLU A 133 10.71 -8.10 10.55
C GLU A 133 10.30 -8.71 11.90
N LEU A 134 11.23 -8.82 12.84
CA LEU A 134 11.02 -9.53 14.11
C LEU A 134 9.84 -9.01 14.97
N PRO A 135 9.59 -7.70 15.12
CA PRO A 135 8.51 -7.20 15.95
C PRO A 135 7.13 -7.21 15.28
N LYS A 136 7.04 -7.43 13.96
CA LYS A 136 5.79 -7.31 13.19
C LYS A 136 4.64 -8.13 13.78
N GLN A 137 4.90 -9.37 14.18
CA GLN A 137 3.87 -10.23 14.79
C GLN A 137 3.29 -9.63 16.09
N ASN A 138 4.13 -9.03 16.91
CA ASN A 138 3.69 -8.38 18.14
C ASN A 138 2.83 -7.14 17.84
N PHE A 139 3.23 -6.31 16.86
CA PHE A 139 2.44 -5.16 16.44
C PHE A 139 1.07 -5.57 15.89
N ILE A 140 1.01 -6.59 15.05
CA ILE A 140 -0.28 -7.12 14.54
C ILE A 140 -1.18 -7.54 15.70
N ARG A 141 -0.66 -8.29 16.69
CA ARG A 141 -1.43 -8.75 17.85
C ARG A 141 -1.95 -7.57 18.68
N LEU A 142 -1.11 -6.57 18.95
CA LEU A 142 -1.49 -5.38 19.70
C LEU A 142 -2.52 -4.52 18.96
N ASN A 143 -2.31 -4.27 17.68
CA ASN A 143 -3.25 -3.53 16.85
C ASN A 143 -4.63 -4.19 16.80
N ARG A 144 -4.68 -5.51 16.58
CA ARG A 144 -5.93 -6.28 16.63
C ARG A 144 -6.59 -6.17 17.98
N ARG A 145 -5.83 -6.29 19.06
CA ARG A 145 -6.39 -6.18 20.41
C ARG A 145 -7.01 -4.82 20.66
N LEU A 146 -6.29 -3.74 20.38
CA LEU A 146 -6.79 -2.36 20.52
C LEU A 146 -8.06 -2.13 19.70
N LEU A 147 -8.06 -2.59 18.45
CA LEU A 147 -9.21 -2.42 17.58
C LEU A 147 -10.41 -3.26 18.02
N THR A 148 -10.21 -4.52 18.41
CA THR A 148 -11.31 -5.39 18.88
C THR A 148 -11.92 -4.92 20.18
N ASP A 149 -11.11 -4.39 21.12
CA ASP A 149 -11.62 -3.81 22.35
C ASP A 149 -12.45 -2.55 22.06
N ARG A 150 -12.02 -1.70 21.13
CA ARG A 150 -12.79 -0.53 20.67
C ARG A 150 -14.10 -0.93 19.96
N ILE A 151 -14.07 -1.91 19.08
CA ILE A 151 -15.28 -2.42 18.42
C ILE A 151 -16.27 -2.96 19.46
N LYS A 152 -15.77 -3.70 20.46
CA LYS A 152 -16.59 -4.23 21.55
C LYS A 152 -17.23 -3.12 22.39
N GLU A 153 -16.49 -2.06 22.66
CA GLU A 153 -16.99 -0.88 23.38
C GLU A 153 -18.10 -0.17 22.61
N MET A 154 -17.93 0.07 21.31
CA MET A 154 -18.84 0.86 20.48
C MET A 154 -20.05 0.05 19.99
N TYR A 155 -19.87 -1.22 19.64
CA TYR A 155 -20.86 -2.02 18.92
C TYR A 155 -21.18 -3.38 19.55
N GLY A 156 -20.57 -3.68 20.69
CA GLY A 156 -20.80 -4.94 21.41
C GLY A 156 -19.89 -6.10 21.00
N LYS A 157 -19.95 -7.16 21.82
CA LYS A 157 -19.09 -8.33 21.68
C LYS A 157 -19.33 -9.09 20.37
N GLU A 158 -20.58 -9.21 19.97
CA GLU A 158 -20.96 -9.98 18.79
C GLU A 158 -20.29 -9.46 17.50
N LEU A 159 -20.28 -8.12 17.31
CA LEU A 159 -19.60 -7.50 16.16
C LEU A 159 -18.08 -7.71 16.21
N SER A 160 -17.47 -7.58 17.41
CA SER A 160 -16.04 -7.84 17.62
C SER A 160 -15.67 -9.27 17.28
N ASP A 161 -16.47 -10.25 17.73
CA ASP A 161 -16.24 -11.66 17.41
C ASP A 161 -16.47 -11.96 15.91
N LYS A 162 -17.47 -11.33 15.26
CA LYS A 162 -17.70 -11.43 13.82
C LYS A 162 -16.51 -10.87 13.02
N TYR A 163 -15.96 -9.71 13.41
CA TYR A 163 -14.79 -9.14 12.79
C TYR A 163 -13.57 -10.07 12.85
N LEU A 164 -13.28 -10.65 14.03
CA LEU A 164 -12.18 -11.59 14.19
C LEU A 164 -12.35 -12.86 13.34
N ARG A 165 -13.58 -13.38 13.25
CA ARG A 165 -13.87 -14.53 12.36
C ARG A 165 -13.63 -14.18 10.91
N LEU A 166 -14.14 -13.05 10.41
CA LEU A 166 -13.95 -12.63 9.01
C LEU A 166 -12.48 -12.40 8.66
N LEU A 167 -11.68 -11.86 9.59
CA LEU A 167 -10.22 -11.76 9.43
C LEU A 167 -9.55 -13.14 9.37
N LYS A 168 -9.91 -14.04 10.30
CA LYS A 168 -9.34 -15.39 10.39
C LYS A 168 -9.69 -16.22 9.17
N ASP A 169 -10.92 -16.10 8.70
CA ASP A 169 -11.46 -16.85 7.56
C ASP A 169 -11.21 -16.12 6.23
N HIS A 170 -10.38 -15.08 6.23
CA HIS A 170 -9.87 -14.33 5.06
C HIS A 170 -10.94 -13.69 4.15
N PHE A 171 -12.12 -13.37 4.67
CA PHE A 171 -13.14 -12.58 3.96
C PHE A 171 -12.75 -11.11 3.86
N ILE A 172 -12.01 -10.64 4.84
CA ILE A 172 -11.46 -9.28 4.90
C ILE A 172 -9.98 -9.33 5.29
N TYR A 173 -9.24 -8.31 4.88
CA TYR A 173 -7.83 -8.14 5.20
C TYR A 173 -7.56 -6.72 5.69
N LYS A 174 -7.00 -6.56 6.90
CA LYS A 174 -6.56 -5.27 7.41
C LYS A 174 -5.14 -5.00 6.90
N ASN A 175 -5.00 -4.01 6.04
CA ASN A 175 -3.70 -3.63 5.50
C ASN A 175 -2.82 -2.99 6.59
N ASP A 176 -1.53 -3.24 6.52
CA ASP A 176 -0.49 -2.67 7.39
C ASP A 176 -0.77 -2.74 8.90
N GLU A 177 -1.29 -3.87 9.38
CA GLU A 177 -1.41 -4.13 10.82
C GLU A 177 -0.06 -4.15 11.54
N THR A 178 1.04 -4.19 10.80
CA THR A 178 2.42 -4.13 11.32
C THR A 178 2.81 -2.75 11.86
N SER A 179 1.97 -1.74 11.64
CA SER A 179 2.17 -0.36 12.09
C SER A 179 0.90 0.19 12.75
N MET A 180 1.08 1.11 13.72
CA MET A 180 -0.02 1.91 14.31
C MET A 180 -0.10 3.30 13.69
N ALA A 181 0.72 3.58 12.68
CA ALA A 181 0.79 4.87 12.01
C ALA A 181 -0.36 5.05 11.00
N ASN A 182 -0.59 6.31 10.62
CA ASN A 182 -1.43 6.64 9.48
C ASN A 182 -0.91 5.96 8.21
N TYR A 183 -1.81 5.55 7.30
CA TYR A 183 -1.41 4.72 6.15
C TYR A 183 -0.58 5.51 5.14
N CYS A 184 -1.19 6.40 4.39
CA CYS A 184 -0.54 7.27 3.41
C CYS A 184 -0.99 8.70 3.57
N ALA A 185 -0.13 9.67 3.27
CA ALA A 185 -0.52 11.07 3.33
C ALA A 185 0.06 11.87 2.16
N SER A 186 -0.76 12.80 1.69
CA SER A 186 -0.36 13.96 0.92
C SER A 186 -0.29 15.12 1.89
N ILE A 187 0.90 15.62 2.16
CA ILE A 187 1.14 16.63 3.19
C ILE A 187 1.18 18.03 2.58
N THR A 188 0.75 19.04 3.35
CA THR A 188 1.16 20.41 3.07
C THR A 188 2.51 20.70 3.71
N MET A 189 3.35 21.44 3.01
CA MET A 189 4.67 21.85 3.50
C MET A 189 4.63 23.21 4.22
N TYR A 190 3.47 23.88 4.27
CA TYR A 190 3.34 25.22 4.82
C TYR A 190 3.78 25.34 6.29
N PRO A 191 3.43 24.39 7.20
CA PRO A 191 3.93 24.42 8.58
C PRO A 191 5.46 24.37 8.68
N TRP A 192 6.12 23.65 7.76
CA TRP A 192 7.57 23.58 7.70
C TRP A 192 8.21 24.90 7.27
N LEU A 193 7.60 25.63 6.32
CA LEU A 193 8.05 26.98 5.95
C LEU A 193 7.97 27.97 7.11
N LEU A 194 7.01 27.79 8.02
CA LEU A 194 6.86 28.69 9.18
C LEU A 194 7.80 28.32 10.33
N ASN A 195 7.89 27.02 10.67
CA ASN A 195 8.43 26.54 11.94
C ASN A 195 9.61 25.57 11.79
N GLY A 196 10.00 25.20 10.58
CA GLY A 196 10.95 24.12 10.36
C GLY A 196 10.38 22.78 10.84
N THR A 197 11.23 21.91 11.39
CA THR A 197 10.84 20.58 11.89
C THR A 197 10.59 20.51 13.39
N LEU A 198 10.65 21.64 14.11
CA LEU A 198 10.53 21.67 15.58
C LEU A 198 9.19 21.10 16.07
N SER A 199 8.11 21.39 15.36
CA SER A 199 6.76 20.91 15.73
C SER A 199 6.54 19.40 15.58
N VAL A 200 7.45 18.71 14.88
CA VAL A 200 7.39 17.26 14.64
C VAL A 200 8.59 16.51 15.24
N GLY A 201 9.24 17.10 16.22
CA GLY A 201 10.35 16.48 16.95
C GLY A 201 11.72 16.59 16.29
N GLY A 202 11.85 17.34 15.21
CA GLY A 202 13.14 17.65 14.60
C GLY A 202 13.80 18.88 15.23
N ASN A 203 15.03 19.19 14.82
CA ASN A 203 15.83 20.29 15.38
C ASN A 203 16.18 21.38 14.35
N SER A 204 15.60 21.34 13.13
CA SER A 204 15.87 22.35 12.12
C SER A 204 14.86 23.49 12.17
N THR A 205 15.37 24.71 12.00
CA THR A 205 14.59 25.91 11.79
C THR A 205 14.01 25.97 10.38
N ARG A 206 13.16 26.96 10.09
CA ARG A 206 12.61 27.20 8.76
C ARG A 206 13.71 27.41 7.72
N PRO A 207 13.52 26.96 6.47
CA PRO A 207 14.44 27.27 5.39
C PRO A 207 14.45 28.78 5.06
N THR A 208 15.61 29.34 4.74
CA THR A 208 15.78 30.78 4.44
C THR A 208 16.40 31.05 3.08
N ASN A 209 16.86 30.02 2.37
CA ASN A 209 17.47 30.07 1.05
C ASN A 209 17.40 28.69 0.38
N LEU A 210 17.73 28.61 -0.90
CA LEU A 210 17.65 27.38 -1.69
C LEU A 210 18.46 26.22 -1.07
N LYS A 211 19.67 26.48 -0.59
CA LYS A 211 20.53 25.45 0.02
C LYS A 211 19.90 24.88 1.30
N SER A 212 19.39 25.76 2.18
CA SER A 212 18.71 25.32 3.41
C SER A 212 17.36 24.63 3.11
N PHE A 213 16.68 25.02 2.04
CA PHE A 213 15.50 24.32 1.55
C PHE A 213 15.85 22.89 1.15
N CYS A 214 16.85 22.67 0.29
CA CYS A 214 17.22 21.33 -0.20
C CYS A 214 17.58 20.37 0.94
N GLY A 215 18.46 20.79 1.85
CA GLY A 215 18.85 19.95 3.00
C GLY A 215 17.73 19.74 4.01
N GLY A 216 16.99 20.81 4.29
CA GLY A 216 15.83 20.78 5.21
C GLY A 216 14.68 19.92 4.69
N PHE A 217 14.42 19.96 3.37
CA PHE A 217 13.39 19.16 2.74
C PHE A 217 13.64 17.65 2.91
N VAL A 218 14.87 17.19 2.66
CA VAL A 218 15.24 15.78 2.86
C VAL A 218 14.98 15.35 4.31
N ASN A 219 15.43 16.16 5.27
CA ASN A 219 15.21 15.87 6.69
C ASN A 219 13.73 15.88 7.07
N MET A 220 12.96 16.83 6.57
CA MET A 220 11.51 16.91 6.79
C MET A 220 10.81 15.65 6.23
N VAL A 221 11.14 15.25 5.00
CA VAL A 221 10.54 14.04 4.39
C VAL A 221 10.89 12.78 5.18
N PHE A 222 12.13 12.64 5.69
CA PHE A 222 12.51 11.51 6.54
C PHE A 222 11.74 11.48 7.86
N ILE A 223 11.59 12.62 8.53
CA ILE A 223 10.80 12.70 9.78
C ILE A 223 9.34 12.36 9.52
N VAL A 224 8.71 13.02 8.55
CA VAL A 224 7.29 12.79 8.21
C VAL A 224 7.05 11.34 7.81
N SER A 225 7.87 10.80 6.92
CA SER A 225 7.71 9.44 6.42
C SER A 225 7.90 8.37 7.51
N SER A 226 8.67 8.65 8.56
CA SER A 226 8.82 7.73 9.70
C SER A 226 7.53 7.56 10.51
N MET A 227 6.59 8.50 10.38
CA MET A 227 5.29 8.51 11.05
C MET A 227 4.14 8.01 10.15
N LEU A 228 4.45 7.53 8.96
CA LEU A 228 3.50 6.97 7.98
C LEU A 228 3.86 5.51 7.68
N SER A 229 2.86 4.67 7.47
CA SER A 229 3.08 3.27 7.08
C SER A 229 3.46 3.14 5.60
N GLY A 230 2.87 3.97 4.74
CA GLY A 230 3.02 3.95 3.30
C GLY A 230 3.72 5.18 2.72
N SER A 231 3.10 5.80 1.74
CA SER A 231 3.69 6.92 0.99
C SER A 231 3.57 8.27 1.68
N CYS A 232 4.56 9.13 1.39
CA CYS A 232 4.58 10.55 1.73
C CYS A 232 4.58 11.34 0.43
N ALA A 233 3.45 11.94 0.05
CA ALA A 233 3.36 12.81 -1.12
C ALA A 233 3.56 14.27 -0.73
N THR A 234 4.35 14.99 -1.53
CA THR A 234 4.62 16.42 -1.39
C THR A 234 4.26 17.14 -2.69
N PRO A 235 2.95 17.29 -3.01
CA PRO A 235 2.51 17.84 -4.29
C PRO A 235 2.91 19.30 -4.49
N GLU A 236 3.20 20.03 -3.43
CA GLU A 236 3.68 21.42 -3.46
C GLU A 236 5.20 21.56 -3.68
N PHE A 237 5.96 20.46 -3.74
CA PHE A 237 7.43 20.47 -3.69
C PHE A 237 8.07 21.42 -4.70
N LEU A 238 7.73 21.31 -5.98
CA LEU A 238 8.34 22.13 -7.02
C LEU A 238 7.93 23.61 -6.91
N MET A 239 6.70 23.89 -6.44
CA MET A 239 6.25 25.27 -6.20
C MET A 239 7.07 25.94 -5.09
N TYR A 240 7.33 25.22 -3.99
CA TYR A 240 8.16 25.74 -2.90
C TYR A 240 9.64 25.85 -3.31
N MET A 241 10.14 24.90 -4.09
CA MET A 241 11.49 24.98 -4.61
C MET A 241 11.65 26.20 -5.55
N ASN A 242 10.67 26.43 -6.43
CA ASN A 242 10.62 27.60 -7.32
C ASN A 242 10.69 28.91 -6.54
N TYR A 243 9.94 29.03 -5.45
CA TYR A 243 9.96 30.20 -4.58
C TYR A 243 11.38 30.51 -4.06
N PHE A 244 12.13 29.51 -3.57
CA PHE A 244 13.51 29.74 -3.11
C PHE A 244 14.49 30.01 -4.26
N ILE A 245 14.27 29.46 -5.44
CA ILE A 245 15.06 29.77 -6.64
C ILE A 245 14.84 31.22 -7.06
N GLU A 246 13.57 31.69 -7.06
CA GLU A 246 13.22 33.09 -7.39
C GLU A 246 13.82 34.07 -6.39
N GLN A 247 13.83 33.75 -5.11
CA GLN A 247 14.47 34.59 -4.09
C GLN A 247 15.99 34.71 -4.29
N GLU A 248 16.64 33.67 -4.79
CA GLU A 248 18.08 33.63 -4.95
C GLU A 248 18.55 34.23 -6.29
N TYR A 249 17.80 33.97 -7.38
CA TYR A 249 18.19 34.34 -8.76
C TYR A 249 17.24 35.28 -9.46
N GLY A 250 16.11 35.70 -8.83
CA GLY A 250 15.05 36.55 -9.39
C GLY A 250 13.99 35.75 -10.14
N GLU A 251 12.81 36.35 -10.32
CA GLU A 251 11.64 35.75 -10.94
C GLU A 251 11.85 35.29 -12.38
N ASP A 252 12.79 35.94 -13.11
CA ASP A 252 13.12 35.63 -14.49
C ASP A 252 14.30 34.67 -14.68
N TYR A 253 14.73 33.98 -13.60
CA TYR A 253 15.89 33.10 -13.60
C TYR A 253 15.87 32.08 -14.75
N TYR A 254 14.68 31.59 -15.12
CA TYR A 254 14.49 30.63 -16.19
C TYR A 254 14.87 31.14 -17.57
N LYS A 255 14.85 32.46 -17.79
CA LYS A 255 15.33 33.11 -19.02
C LYS A 255 16.85 33.26 -19.04
N ARG A 256 17.48 33.15 -17.87
CA ARG A 256 18.92 33.32 -17.64
C ARG A 256 19.58 32.03 -17.14
N ALA A 257 18.97 30.90 -17.44
CA ALA A 257 19.40 29.58 -16.94
C ALA A 257 20.88 29.25 -17.25
N ASP A 258 21.41 29.77 -18.37
CA ASP A 258 22.81 29.59 -18.79
C ASP A 258 23.78 30.62 -18.17
N GLU A 259 23.27 31.57 -17.38
CA GLU A 259 24.12 32.57 -16.70
C GLU A 259 25.01 31.89 -15.65
N VAL A 260 26.30 32.16 -15.69
CA VAL A 260 27.28 31.63 -14.71
C VAL A 260 27.21 32.45 -13.43
N VAL A 261 26.77 31.82 -12.35
CA VAL A 261 26.59 32.44 -11.03
C VAL A 261 27.62 31.98 -10.01
N ASP A 262 28.23 30.82 -10.22
CA ASP A 262 29.36 30.32 -9.40
C ASP A 262 30.69 30.54 -10.13
N LEU A 263 31.41 31.56 -9.71
CA LEU A 263 32.72 31.91 -10.25
C LEU A 263 33.89 31.08 -9.68
N SER A 264 33.60 30.06 -8.88
CA SER A 264 34.57 29.06 -8.45
C SER A 264 35.14 28.30 -9.65
N LYS A 265 36.18 27.46 -9.41
CA LYS A 265 36.77 26.62 -10.48
C LYS A 265 35.78 25.81 -11.32
N LYS A 266 34.54 25.66 -10.85
CA LYS A 266 33.48 24.86 -11.54
C LYS A 266 32.66 25.67 -12.53
N HIS A 267 32.62 27.01 -12.44
CA HIS A 267 31.85 27.91 -13.32
C HIS A 267 30.44 27.41 -13.57
N ARG A 268 29.61 27.27 -12.49
CA ARG A 268 28.26 26.69 -12.61
C ARG A 268 27.25 27.74 -13.03
N THR A 269 26.37 27.35 -13.96
CA THR A 269 25.21 28.13 -14.36
C THR A 269 24.06 28.01 -13.37
N ILE A 270 23.06 28.86 -13.47
CA ILE A 270 21.81 28.76 -12.69
C ILE A 270 21.19 27.37 -12.89
N ASP A 271 21.07 26.88 -14.14
CA ASP A 271 20.56 25.53 -14.44
C ASP A 271 21.36 24.44 -13.73
N LYS A 272 22.70 24.56 -13.71
CA LYS A 272 23.53 23.56 -13.02
C LYS A 272 23.36 23.63 -11.51
N MET A 273 23.20 24.79 -10.92
CA MET A 273 22.90 24.94 -9.48
C MET A 273 21.56 24.30 -9.10
N ILE A 274 20.54 24.49 -9.94
CA ILE A 274 19.21 23.87 -9.75
C ILE A 274 19.29 22.37 -9.89
N THR A 275 19.98 21.85 -10.92
CA THR A 275 20.13 20.40 -11.13
C THR A 275 20.98 19.72 -10.07
N ASP A 276 21.97 20.42 -9.48
CA ASP A 276 22.71 19.93 -8.30
C ASP A 276 21.79 19.78 -7.07
N CYS A 277 20.79 20.65 -6.92
CA CYS A 277 19.77 20.52 -5.88
C CYS A 277 18.85 19.31 -6.14
N PHE A 278 18.42 19.08 -7.37
CA PHE A 278 17.66 17.87 -7.73
C PHE A 278 18.44 16.61 -7.38
N GLU A 279 19.70 16.56 -7.78
CA GLU A 279 20.60 15.44 -7.51
C GLU A 279 20.71 15.19 -5.99
N GLN A 280 21.01 16.22 -5.20
CA GLN A 280 21.09 16.12 -3.75
C GLN A 280 19.79 15.55 -3.14
N ILE A 281 18.63 16.07 -3.52
CA ILE A 281 17.34 15.66 -2.93
C ILE A 281 16.99 14.23 -3.36
N VAL A 282 16.99 13.95 -4.65
CA VAL A 282 16.51 12.67 -5.19
C VAL A 282 17.41 11.52 -4.74
N TYR A 283 18.73 11.67 -4.84
CA TYR A 283 19.64 10.61 -4.39
C TYR A 283 19.58 10.38 -2.88
N SER A 284 19.40 11.45 -2.08
CA SER A 284 19.26 11.30 -0.62
C SER A 284 17.99 10.53 -0.25
N ILE A 285 16.86 10.85 -0.87
CA ILE A 285 15.55 10.20 -0.57
C ILE A 285 15.53 8.73 -1.05
N ASN A 286 16.27 8.39 -2.10
CA ASN A 286 16.39 7.00 -2.56
C ASN A 286 17.33 6.14 -1.69
N GLN A 287 18.02 6.72 -0.72
CA GLN A 287 18.84 5.92 0.21
C GLN A 287 17.94 5.20 1.23
N PRO A 288 18.20 3.91 1.48
CA PRO A 288 17.51 3.20 2.56
C PRO A 288 17.82 3.83 3.92
N THR A 289 16.81 4.03 4.75
CA THR A 289 16.98 4.63 6.07
C THR A 289 16.51 3.72 7.20
N GLY A 290 17.16 3.79 8.35
CA GLY A 290 16.81 3.03 9.55
C GLY A 290 15.40 3.38 10.08
N ALA A 291 14.96 4.63 9.93
CA ALA A 291 13.64 5.08 10.34
C ALA A 291 12.47 4.38 9.62
N ARG A 292 12.76 3.74 8.49
CA ARG A 292 11.77 2.99 7.70
C ARG A 292 12.17 1.51 7.51
N ASN A 293 12.78 0.90 8.50
CA ASN A 293 13.21 -0.50 8.41
C ASN A 293 14.08 -0.79 7.17
N PHE A 294 15.01 0.10 6.90
CA PHE A 294 15.93 0.03 5.78
C PHE A 294 15.25 0.06 4.39
N GLN A 295 14.23 0.90 4.26
CA GLN A 295 13.56 1.21 3.00
C GLN A 295 13.88 2.65 2.60
N ALA A 296 13.90 2.93 1.29
CA ALA A 296 13.81 4.28 0.78
C ALA A 296 12.41 4.87 1.07
N VAL A 297 12.31 6.19 1.13
CA VAL A 297 11.01 6.84 1.33
C VAL A 297 10.15 6.69 0.09
N PHE A 298 8.94 6.17 0.24
CA PHE A 298 7.94 6.16 -0.83
C PHE A 298 7.42 7.59 -1.07
N TRP A 299 8.25 8.38 -1.76
CA TRP A 299 8.01 9.79 -2.03
C TRP A 299 7.29 9.99 -3.36
N ASN A 300 6.33 10.92 -3.37
CA ASN A 300 5.57 11.29 -4.56
C ASN A 300 5.65 12.80 -4.79
N VAL A 301 5.72 13.19 -6.07
CA VAL A 301 5.65 14.58 -6.54
C VAL A 301 4.57 14.72 -7.59
N ALA A 302 4.04 15.94 -7.73
CA ALA A 302 3.05 16.27 -8.76
C ALA A 302 3.56 17.38 -9.67
N TYR A 303 3.12 17.31 -10.93
CA TYR A 303 3.22 18.35 -11.95
C TYR A 303 1.83 18.78 -12.33
N TYR A 304 1.68 20.01 -12.74
CA TYR A 304 0.42 20.62 -13.07
C TYR A 304 0.48 21.26 -14.45
N ASP A 305 -0.60 21.20 -15.21
CA ASP A 305 -0.83 22.12 -16.29
C ASP A 305 -1.22 23.50 -15.74
N ARG A 306 -1.29 24.51 -16.59
CA ARG A 306 -1.58 25.88 -16.19
C ARG A 306 -2.93 26.00 -15.48
N TYR A 307 -3.98 25.40 -16.02
CA TYR A 307 -5.33 25.52 -15.48
C TYR A 307 -5.49 24.81 -14.14
N TYR A 308 -4.83 23.67 -14.00
CA TYR A 308 -4.80 22.92 -12.75
C TYR A 308 -4.07 23.72 -11.66
N PHE A 309 -2.91 24.28 -12.01
CA PHE A 309 -2.12 25.13 -11.13
C PHE A 309 -2.90 26.37 -10.68
N GLU A 310 -3.52 27.12 -11.61
CA GLU A 310 -4.33 28.30 -11.30
C GLU A 310 -5.50 27.95 -10.36
N SER A 311 -6.15 26.82 -10.55
CA SER A 311 -7.25 26.37 -9.71
C SER A 311 -6.82 25.98 -8.29
N LEU A 312 -5.66 25.33 -8.13
CA LEU A 312 -5.17 24.90 -6.82
C LEU A 312 -4.41 26.00 -6.07
N PHE A 313 -3.60 26.78 -6.76
CA PHE A 313 -2.61 27.67 -6.16
C PHE A 313 -2.77 29.15 -6.56
N GLY A 314 -3.77 29.50 -7.35
CA GLY A 314 -3.99 30.89 -7.78
C GLY A 314 -4.20 31.86 -6.63
N GLU A 315 -4.79 31.41 -5.52
CA GLU A 315 -4.97 32.21 -4.30
C GLU A 315 -3.94 31.90 -3.21
N PHE A 316 -2.98 31.02 -3.49
CA PHE A 316 -1.93 30.69 -2.54
C PHE A 316 -0.99 31.88 -2.32
N VAL A 317 -0.56 32.08 -1.06
CA VAL A 317 0.37 33.13 -0.66
C VAL A 317 1.46 32.54 0.23
N PHE A 318 2.71 32.78 -0.10
CA PHE A 318 3.86 32.42 0.73
C PHE A 318 3.90 33.25 2.02
N PRO A 319 4.67 32.85 3.06
CA PRO A 319 4.73 33.57 4.33
C PRO A 319 5.17 35.04 4.23
N ASP A 320 5.89 35.41 3.17
CA ASP A 320 6.33 36.78 2.90
C ASP A 320 5.32 37.62 2.09
N GLY A 321 4.15 37.07 1.74
CA GLY A 321 3.11 37.72 0.99
C GLY A 321 3.23 37.59 -0.53
N THR A 322 4.25 36.91 -1.05
CA THR A 322 4.39 36.67 -2.50
C THR A 322 3.49 35.53 -2.97
N LYS A 323 3.14 35.54 -4.26
CA LYS A 323 2.36 34.47 -4.92
C LYS A 323 3.28 33.62 -5.80
N PRO A 324 2.96 32.33 -6.04
CA PRO A 324 3.72 31.51 -6.98
C PRO A 324 3.52 32.00 -8.44
N HIS A 325 4.58 31.93 -9.24
CA HIS A 325 4.59 32.34 -10.64
C HIS A 325 4.57 31.11 -11.56
N TRP A 326 3.64 31.12 -12.51
CA TRP A 326 3.45 29.99 -13.43
C TRP A 326 4.62 29.80 -14.39
N GLU A 327 5.13 30.87 -14.98
CA GLU A 327 6.13 30.82 -16.05
C GLU A 327 7.44 30.14 -15.58
N SER A 328 7.94 30.54 -14.43
CA SER A 328 9.12 29.97 -13.79
C SER A 328 8.86 28.54 -13.29
N LEU A 329 7.71 28.31 -12.65
CA LEU A 329 7.33 26.97 -12.20
C LEU A 329 7.14 26.02 -13.39
N SER A 330 6.49 26.44 -14.47
CA SER A 330 6.33 25.64 -15.69
C SER A 330 7.68 25.20 -16.26
N TRP A 331 8.65 26.13 -16.32
CA TRP A 331 10.01 25.80 -16.72
C TRP A 331 10.68 24.81 -15.76
N LEU A 332 10.56 25.02 -14.46
CA LEU A 332 11.16 24.15 -13.43
C LEU A 332 10.59 22.73 -13.49
N GLN A 333 9.27 22.57 -13.66
CA GLN A 333 8.62 21.28 -13.83
C GLN A 333 9.17 20.53 -15.05
N LYS A 334 9.23 21.18 -16.21
CA LYS A 334 9.81 20.59 -17.44
C LYS A 334 11.27 20.19 -17.23
N ARG A 335 12.03 21.04 -16.54
CA ARG A 335 13.45 20.81 -16.25
C ARG A 335 13.67 19.61 -15.33
N PHE A 336 12.83 19.48 -14.27
CA PHE A 336 12.89 18.34 -13.35
C PHE A 336 12.53 17.03 -14.06
N MET A 337 11.43 16.98 -14.82
CA MET A 337 11.04 15.81 -15.60
C MET A 337 12.15 15.35 -16.55
N THR A 338 12.70 16.27 -17.34
CA THR A 338 13.75 15.98 -18.32
C THR A 338 15.03 15.49 -17.63
N TRP A 339 15.41 16.13 -16.52
CA TRP A 339 16.58 15.73 -15.72
C TRP A 339 16.39 14.34 -15.14
N PHE A 340 15.25 14.09 -14.49
CA PHE A 340 14.98 12.81 -13.82
C PHE A 340 14.85 11.64 -14.80
N ASN A 341 14.24 11.88 -15.97
CA ASN A 341 14.19 10.92 -17.06
C ASN A 341 15.59 10.46 -17.52
N ARG A 342 16.53 11.40 -17.59
CA ARG A 342 17.94 11.12 -17.92
C ARG A 342 18.67 10.42 -16.76
N GLU A 343 18.45 10.84 -15.51
CA GLU A 343 19.13 10.22 -14.36
C GLU A 343 18.78 8.74 -14.19
N ARG A 344 17.53 8.36 -14.51
CA ARG A 344 17.06 6.97 -14.46
C ARG A 344 17.77 6.00 -15.42
N THR A 345 18.55 6.49 -16.38
CA THR A 345 19.41 5.63 -17.21
C THR A 345 20.81 5.43 -16.60
N LYS A 346 21.16 6.16 -15.56
CA LYS A 346 22.47 6.04 -14.88
C LYS A 346 22.41 5.08 -13.69
N THR A 347 21.27 5.07 -12.99
CA THR A 347 21.05 4.22 -11.82
C THR A 347 19.56 3.99 -11.59
N VAL A 348 19.24 2.93 -10.84
CA VAL A 348 17.85 2.62 -10.47
C VAL A 348 17.36 3.61 -9.42
N LEU A 349 16.63 4.64 -9.85
CA LEU A 349 15.96 5.61 -9.00
C LEU A 349 14.47 5.29 -8.97
N THR A 350 14.02 4.72 -7.86
CA THR A 350 12.60 4.34 -7.67
C THR A 350 11.72 5.56 -7.40
N PHE A 351 12.22 6.53 -6.65
CA PHE A 351 11.50 7.71 -6.19
C PHE A 351 12.13 9.00 -6.70
N PRO A 352 11.30 10.06 -6.92
CA PRO A 352 9.87 10.13 -6.65
C PRO A 352 9.03 9.29 -7.61
N VAL A 353 7.84 8.86 -7.16
CA VAL A 353 6.74 8.55 -8.07
C VAL A 353 6.16 9.88 -8.54
N GLU A 354 6.04 10.05 -9.83
CA GLU A 354 5.62 11.30 -10.46
C GLU A 354 4.19 11.20 -10.97
N THR A 355 3.41 12.25 -10.80
CA THR A 355 2.05 12.35 -11.34
C THR A 355 1.89 13.68 -12.08
N MET A 356 1.55 13.61 -13.36
CA MET A 356 1.16 14.75 -14.17
C MET A 356 -0.35 14.96 -14.07
N ALA A 357 -0.79 16.09 -13.51
CA ALA A 357 -2.18 16.47 -13.38
C ALA A 357 -2.59 17.41 -14.52
N LEU A 358 -3.56 17.00 -15.33
CA LEU A 358 -4.06 17.72 -16.50
C LEU A 358 -5.58 17.95 -16.38
N LEU A 359 -6.04 19.18 -16.61
CA LEU A 359 -7.46 19.45 -16.77
C LEU A 359 -7.94 19.11 -18.18
N THR A 360 -9.12 18.54 -18.26
CA THR A 360 -9.78 18.13 -19.51
C THR A 360 -11.10 18.88 -19.72
N ARG A 361 -11.44 19.11 -20.97
CA ARG A 361 -12.75 19.63 -21.39
C ARG A 361 -13.07 19.04 -22.76
N ASP A 362 -14.34 18.66 -22.95
CA ASP A 362 -14.86 18.14 -24.23
C ASP A 362 -14.01 16.96 -24.78
N GLY A 363 -13.56 16.05 -23.87
CA GLY A 363 -12.81 14.87 -24.25
C GLY A 363 -11.35 15.11 -24.66
N ASP A 364 -10.76 16.26 -24.32
CA ASP A 364 -9.34 16.54 -24.56
C ASP A 364 -8.72 17.37 -23.43
N VAL A 365 -7.39 17.37 -23.35
CA VAL A 365 -6.61 18.21 -22.42
C VAL A 365 -6.81 19.68 -22.78
N MET A 366 -7.12 20.52 -21.79
CA MET A 366 -7.33 21.97 -21.97
C MET A 366 -6.03 22.66 -22.36
N ASP A 367 -4.96 22.39 -21.64
CA ASP A 367 -3.63 22.94 -21.93
C ASP A 367 -2.93 22.07 -22.99
N LYS A 368 -2.98 22.56 -24.25
CA LYS A 368 -2.41 21.83 -25.39
C LYS A 368 -0.89 21.68 -25.28
N GLU A 369 -0.21 22.70 -24.76
CA GLU A 369 1.24 22.67 -24.56
C GLU A 369 1.62 21.56 -23.57
N TRP A 370 0.97 21.51 -22.42
CA TRP A 370 1.22 20.47 -21.41
C TRP A 370 0.76 19.07 -21.83
N GLY A 371 -0.31 18.98 -22.64
CA GLY A 371 -0.69 17.73 -23.30
C GLY A 371 0.41 17.22 -24.24
N ASP A 372 1.01 18.11 -25.01
CA ASP A 372 2.12 17.79 -25.92
C ASP A 372 3.42 17.44 -25.19
N ILE A 373 3.73 18.14 -24.09
CA ILE A 373 4.88 17.84 -23.20
C ILE A 373 4.71 16.45 -22.58
N THR A 374 3.51 16.15 -22.07
CA THR A 374 3.20 14.83 -21.49
C THR A 374 3.42 13.72 -22.50
N ALA A 375 2.89 13.87 -23.72
CA ALA A 375 3.09 12.90 -24.80
C ALA A 375 4.57 12.79 -25.22
N GLN A 376 5.29 13.90 -25.28
CA GLN A 376 6.72 13.93 -25.56
C GLN A 376 7.54 13.15 -24.52
N MET A 377 7.27 13.39 -23.23
CA MET A 377 7.97 12.69 -22.14
C MET A 377 7.74 11.18 -22.19
N TYR A 378 6.52 10.74 -22.47
CA TYR A 378 6.24 9.32 -22.70
C TYR A 378 7.02 8.76 -23.90
N SER A 379 7.07 9.49 -25.03
CA SER A 379 7.82 9.04 -26.21
C SER A 379 9.33 8.98 -25.99
N GLU A 380 9.85 9.74 -25.04
CA GLU A 380 11.25 9.69 -24.59
C GLU A 380 11.50 8.60 -23.53
N GLY A 381 10.51 7.77 -23.25
CA GLY A 381 10.59 6.66 -22.30
C GLY A 381 10.58 7.11 -20.84
N HIS A 382 10.03 8.27 -20.51
CA HIS A 382 9.84 8.67 -19.13
C HIS A 382 8.63 7.93 -18.52
N SER A 383 8.81 7.36 -17.34
CA SER A 383 7.79 6.58 -16.65
C SER A 383 7.19 7.38 -15.49
N PHE A 384 5.97 7.87 -15.67
CA PHE A 384 5.20 8.63 -14.69
C PHE A 384 3.71 8.29 -14.81
N PHE A 385 2.88 8.73 -13.86
CA PHE A 385 1.43 8.65 -13.97
C PHE A 385 0.86 9.92 -14.57
N THR A 386 -0.22 9.77 -15.32
CA THR A 386 -1.08 10.88 -15.74
C THR A 386 -2.39 10.79 -14.98
N TYR A 387 -2.77 11.89 -14.34
CA TYR A 387 -4.07 12.12 -13.75
C TYR A 387 -4.82 13.15 -14.57
N ILE A 388 -6.00 12.79 -15.05
CA ILE A 388 -6.86 13.70 -15.82
C ILE A 388 -8.20 13.89 -15.10
N SER A 389 -8.70 15.13 -15.09
CA SER A 389 -9.96 15.48 -14.47
C SER A 389 -10.64 16.60 -15.24
N ASP A 390 -11.95 16.66 -15.22
CA ASP A 390 -12.76 17.76 -15.74
C ASP A 390 -12.90 18.93 -14.76
N ASN A 391 -12.42 18.73 -13.51
CA ASN A 391 -12.32 19.78 -12.49
C ASN A 391 -11.04 19.61 -11.66
N ALA A 392 -10.59 20.67 -11.00
CA ALA A 392 -9.42 20.68 -10.14
C ALA A 392 -9.70 20.24 -8.68
N ASP A 393 -10.91 19.78 -8.40
CA ASP A 393 -11.36 19.45 -7.04
C ASP A 393 -10.79 18.14 -6.51
N SER A 394 -10.00 17.43 -7.32
CA SER A 394 -9.35 16.20 -6.92
C SER A 394 -7.96 16.11 -7.51
N LEU A 395 -7.07 15.42 -6.78
CA LEU A 395 -5.70 15.15 -7.19
C LEU A 395 -5.34 13.72 -6.77
N SER A 396 -4.72 12.97 -7.67
CA SER A 396 -4.15 11.69 -7.30
C SER A 396 -2.76 11.89 -6.66
N SER A 397 -2.62 11.37 -5.46
CA SER A 397 -1.35 11.39 -4.72
C SER A 397 -1.08 9.99 -4.17
N CYS A 398 -0.07 9.33 -4.57
CA CYS A 398 0.20 7.94 -4.24
C CYS A 398 -0.14 6.99 -5.40
N CYS A 399 0.02 5.68 -5.18
CA CYS A 399 -0.12 4.70 -6.25
C CYS A 399 -1.52 4.60 -6.87
N ARG A 400 -2.59 5.02 -6.16
CA ARG A 400 -3.98 5.03 -6.69
C ARG A 400 -4.92 5.99 -5.97
N LEU A 401 -4.52 6.52 -4.82
CA LEU A 401 -5.38 7.32 -3.98
C LEU A 401 -5.79 8.62 -4.68
N ARG A 402 -7.08 8.74 -4.98
CA ARG A 402 -7.73 9.98 -5.40
C ARG A 402 -8.18 10.74 -4.15
N ASN A 403 -7.86 12.01 -4.08
CA ASN A 403 -8.24 12.89 -3.00
C ASN A 403 -9.22 13.94 -3.53
N GLU A 404 -10.42 14.01 -2.98
CA GLU A 404 -11.36 15.09 -3.27
C GLU A 404 -11.00 16.33 -2.46
N ILE A 405 -10.89 17.47 -3.13
CA ILE A 405 -10.45 18.74 -2.56
C ILE A 405 -11.62 19.65 -2.22
N GLN A 406 -12.81 19.43 -2.79
CA GLN A 406 -14.00 20.29 -2.68
C GLN A 406 -14.42 20.66 -1.25
N ASP A 407 -14.19 19.81 -0.26
CA ASP A 407 -14.50 20.11 1.14
C ASP A 407 -13.39 20.91 1.86
N ASN A 408 -12.42 21.43 1.12
CA ASN A 408 -11.24 22.11 1.65
C ASN A 408 -11.40 23.64 1.81
N GLY A 409 -12.62 24.16 1.92
CA GLY A 409 -12.88 25.61 2.13
C GLY A 409 -12.07 26.27 3.27
N PHE A 410 -11.47 25.47 4.15
CA PHE A 410 -10.58 25.94 5.22
C PHE A 410 -9.12 26.09 4.77
N SER A 411 -8.72 25.42 3.70
CA SER A 411 -7.35 25.41 3.16
C SER A 411 -6.94 26.72 2.53
N TYR A 412 -7.89 27.42 1.90
CA TYR A 412 -7.67 28.74 1.32
C TYR A 412 -7.30 29.80 2.36
N THR A 413 -7.81 29.68 3.59
CA THR A 413 -7.51 30.64 4.67
C THR A 413 -6.13 30.45 5.29
N LEU A 414 -5.48 29.30 5.07
CA LEU A 414 -4.15 29.00 5.61
C LEU A 414 -3.05 28.94 4.54
N GLY A 415 -3.35 29.23 3.27
CA GLY A 415 -2.37 29.18 2.17
C GLY A 415 -1.91 27.76 1.79
N ALA A 416 -2.59 26.71 2.21
CA ALA A 416 -2.13 25.33 2.09
C ALA A 416 -2.64 24.59 0.83
N GLY A 417 -3.18 25.27 -0.17
CA GLY A 417 -3.53 24.70 -1.48
C GLY A 417 -4.42 23.44 -1.51
N GLY A 418 -5.02 23.05 -0.41
CA GLY A 418 -5.94 21.90 -0.35
C GLY A 418 -5.35 20.49 -0.41
N VAL A 419 -4.03 20.34 -0.31
CA VAL A 419 -3.33 19.07 -0.53
C VAL A 419 -3.20 18.16 0.71
N SER A 420 -3.66 18.60 1.88
CA SER A 420 -3.51 17.90 3.17
C SER A 420 -4.53 16.76 3.32
N THR A 421 -4.41 15.71 2.55
CA THR A 421 -5.33 14.55 2.54
C THR A 421 -4.57 13.21 2.58
N GLY A 422 -5.26 12.09 2.46
CA GLY A 422 -4.66 10.76 2.38
C GLY A 422 -5.58 9.67 2.91
N SER A 423 -5.02 8.52 3.22
CA SER A 423 -5.72 7.40 3.87
C SER A 423 -5.16 7.13 5.24
N LYS A 424 -6.01 7.14 6.26
CA LYS A 424 -5.61 6.74 7.64
C LYS A 424 -5.60 5.24 7.86
N SER A 425 -6.35 4.49 7.06
CA SER A 425 -6.52 3.06 7.24
C SER A 425 -7.13 2.43 6.00
N VAL A 426 -6.71 1.21 5.67
CA VAL A 426 -7.30 0.40 4.60
C VAL A 426 -7.78 -0.92 5.18
N LEU A 427 -9.02 -1.29 4.87
CA LEU A 427 -9.59 -2.60 5.15
C LEU A 427 -10.13 -3.19 3.84
N THR A 428 -9.50 -4.24 3.36
CA THR A 428 -9.78 -4.83 2.03
C THR A 428 -10.77 -5.99 2.12
N ILE A 429 -11.76 -6.00 1.26
CA ILE A 429 -12.74 -7.08 1.11
C ILE A 429 -12.24 -8.04 0.02
N ASN A 430 -12.17 -9.34 0.34
CA ASN A 430 -11.95 -10.40 -0.64
C ASN A 430 -13.27 -10.71 -1.37
N LEU A 431 -13.51 -10.02 -2.48
CA LEU A 431 -14.76 -10.15 -3.24
C LEU A 431 -14.94 -11.55 -3.81
N ASN A 432 -13.88 -12.19 -4.30
CA ASN A 432 -13.96 -13.55 -4.83
C ASN A 432 -14.48 -14.53 -3.77
N ARG A 433 -13.92 -14.51 -2.56
CA ARG A 433 -14.36 -15.37 -1.45
C ARG A 433 -15.78 -15.04 -1.02
N CYS A 434 -16.11 -13.76 -0.83
CA CYS A 434 -17.42 -13.33 -0.38
C CYS A 434 -18.52 -13.78 -1.34
N ILE A 435 -18.32 -13.59 -2.64
CA ILE A 435 -19.31 -13.93 -3.67
C ILE A 435 -19.45 -15.44 -3.80
N GLN A 436 -18.35 -16.19 -3.86
CA GLN A 436 -18.41 -17.65 -3.91
C GLN A 436 -19.07 -18.26 -2.67
N TYR A 437 -18.76 -17.72 -1.48
CA TYR A 437 -19.41 -18.16 -0.24
C TYR A 437 -20.92 -17.95 -0.28
N ALA A 438 -21.36 -16.76 -0.70
CA ALA A 438 -22.78 -16.46 -0.82
C ALA A 438 -23.48 -17.42 -1.78
N VAL A 439 -22.96 -17.60 -2.98
CA VAL A 439 -23.53 -18.50 -4.00
C VAL A 439 -23.57 -19.95 -3.51
N LYS A 440 -22.49 -20.46 -2.92
CA LYS A 440 -22.40 -21.84 -2.37
C LYS A 440 -23.44 -22.08 -1.25
N ASN A 441 -23.85 -21.03 -0.53
CA ASN A 441 -24.84 -21.11 0.54
C ASN A 441 -26.27 -20.68 0.11
N GLY A 442 -26.52 -20.53 -1.20
CA GLY A 442 -27.84 -20.16 -1.73
C GLY A 442 -28.27 -18.73 -1.41
N MET A 443 -27.34 -17.84 -1.07
CA MET A 443 -27.62 -16.44 -0.77
C MET A 443 -27.38 -15.56 -2.01
N HIS A 444 -28.15 -14.49 -2.12
CA HIS A 444 -27.82 -13.45 -3.10
C HIS A 444 -26.55 -12.72 -2.68
N TYR A 445 -25.54 -12.67 -3.56
CA TYR A 445 -24.21 -12.19 -3.19
C TYR A 445 -24.20 -10.72 -2.76
N LEU A 446 -25.00 -9.83 -3.34
CA LEU A 446 -25.09 -8.43 -2.90
C LEU A 446 -25.67 -8.29 -1.48
N THR A 447 -26.61 -9.15 -1.10
CA THR A 447 -27.18 -9.17 0.27
C THR A 447 -26.11 -9.57 1.28
N TYR A 448 -25.32 -10.61 0.97
CA TYR A 448 -24.21 -11.00 1.84
C TYR A 448 -23.10 -9.95 1.90
N LEU A 449 -22.74 -9.35 0.75
CA LEU A 449 -21.77 -8.26 0.70
C LEU A 449 -22.23 -7.05 1.50
N GLU A 450 -23.53 -6.74 1.53
CA GLU A 450 -24.06 -5.62 2.32
C GLU A 450 -23.75 -5.77 3.82
N GLU A 451 -23.88 -6.99 4.36
CA GLU A 451 -23.51 -7.28 5.75
C GLU A 451 -22.00 -7.08 6.01
N ILE A 452 -21.15 -7.50 5.06
CA ILE A 452 -19.68 -7.33 5.15
C ILE A 452 -19.33 -5.86 5.06
N VAL A 453 -19.90 -5.12 4.13
CA VAL A 453 -19.65 -3.69 3.92
C VAL A 453 -20.07 -2.87 5.14
N ASP A 454 -21.24 -3.14 5.74
CA ASP A 454 -21.68 -2.47 6.97
C ASP A 454 -20.72 -2.73 8.14
N LEU A 455 -20.27 -3.98 8.30
CA LEU A 455 -19.29 -4.34 9.33
C LEU A 455 -17.96 -3.61 9.10
N VAL A 456 -17.46 -3.59 7.87
CA VAL A 456 -16.19 -2.94 7.53
C VAL A 456 -16.23 -1.44 7.85
N HIS A 457 -17.33 -0.75 7.57
CA HIS A 457 -17.50 0.67 7.93
C HIS A 457 -17.49 0.89 9.45
N LYS A 458 -18.19 0.03 10.22
CA LYS A 458 -18.15 0.08 11.69
C LYS A 458 -16.75 -0.15 12.24
N VAL A 459 -16.01 -1.10 11.69
CA VAL A 459 -14.61 -1.38 12.08
C VAL A 459 -13.71 -0.19 11.78
N GLN A 460 -13.83 0.41 10.60
CA GLN A 460 -13.06 1.60 10.23
C GLN A 460 -13.42 2.81 11.10
N THR A 461 -14.69 2.97 11.48
CA THR A 461 -15.12 4.00 12.44
C THR A 461 -14.45 3.78 13.81
N ALA A 462 -14.43 2.55 14.31
CA ALA A 462 -13.75 2.22 15.57
C ALA A 462 -12.23 2.48 15.49
N TYR A 463 -11.60 2.20 14.35
CA TYR A 463 -10.20 2.53 14.12
C TYR A 463 -9.93 4.05 14.17
N ASN A 464 -10.82 4.86 13.61
CA ASN A 464 -10.74 6.31 13.70
C ASN A 464 -10.73 6.81 15.16
N GLU A 465 -11.55 6.23 16.02
CA GLU A 465 -11.59 6.61 17.44
C GLU A 465 -10.27 6.25 18.16
N ASN A 466 -9.63 5.12 17.80
CA ASN A 466 -8.29 4.82 18.29
C ASN A 466 -7.24 5.86 17.84
N LEU A 467 -7.33 6.36 16.61
CA LEU A 467 -6.42 7.43 16.12
C LEU A 467 -6.67 8.75 16.87
N LYS A 468 -7.91 9.11 17.16
CA LYS A 468 -8.23 10.29 17.98
C LYS A 468 -7.62 10.18 19.38
N ASP A 469 -7.72 9.01 20.01
CA ASP A 469 -7.10 8.77 21.31
C ASP A 469 -5.57 8.89 21.26
N LEU A 470 -4.94 8.39 20.20
CA LEU A 470 -3.49 8.53 19.99
C LEU A 470 -3.10 9.99 19.75
N GLN A 471 -3.88 10.73 18.98
CA GLN A 471 -3.66 12.17 18.76
C GLN A 471 -3.79 12.95 20.09
N ALA A 472 -4.84 12.72 20.86
CA ALA A 472 -5.05 13.36 22.15
C ALA A 472 -3.91 13.11 23.16
N LYS A 473 -3.15 12.02 22.98
CA LYS A 473 -1.97 11.66 23.76
C LYS A 473 -0.65 12.17 23.16
N GLY A 474 -0.69 12.98 22.09
CA GLY A 474 0.49 13.54 21.43
C GLY A 474 1.30 12.53 20.61
N MET A 475 0.73 11.35 20.28
CA MET A 475 1.41 10.31 19.51
C MET A 475 1.38 10.54 17.99
N LEU A 476 0.62 11.54 17.52
CA LEU A 476 0.45 11.84 16.10
C LEU A 476 0.78 13.31 15.80
N PRO A 477 2.06 13.73 15.97
CA PRO A 477 2.46 15.15 15.90
C PRO A 477 2.26 15.77 14.51
N LEU A 478 2.17 14.99 13.44
CA LEU A 478 1.89 15.49 12.08
C LEU A 478 0.53 16.17 11.98
N PHE A 479 -0.47 15.67 12.71
CA PHE A 479 -1.81 16.27 12.76
C PHE A 479 -1.81 17.56 13.58
N ASP A 480 -1.16 17.55 14.74
CA ASP A 480 -1.10 18.69 15.64
C ASP A 480 -0.27 19.84 15.06
N ALA A 481 0.76 19.52 14.28
CA ALA A 481 1.60 20.47 13.57
C ALA A 481 0.97 21.01 12.27
N GLY A 482 -0.16 20.46 11.81
CA GLY A 482 -0.89 20.94 10.64
C GLY A 482 -0.41 20.45 9.29
N TYR A 483 0.49 19.45 9.23
CA TYR A 483 0.91 18.84 7.96
C TYR A 483 -0.22 18.06 7.27
N ILE A 484 -1.07 17.44 8.07
CA ILE A 484 -2.27 16.71 7.66
C ILE A 484 -3.40 16.96 8.65
N ASN A 485 -4.64 16.70 8.21
CA ASN A 485 -5.83 16.87 9.05
C ASN A 485 -6.55 15.53 9.22
N LEU A 486 -6.73 15.05 10.46
CA LEU A 486 -7.34 13.76 10.73
C LEU A 486 -8.77 13.63 10.17
N ALA A 487 -9.57 14.69 10.26
CA ALA A 487 -10.94 14.68 9.75
C ALA A 487 -11.02 14.61 8.20
N ARG A 488 -9.93 14.95 7.52
CA ARG A 488 -9.83 14.98 6.03
C ARG A 488 -9.07 13.78 5.45
N GLN A 489 -8.64 12.85 6.31
CA GLN A 489 -8.06 11.58 5.87
C GLN A 489 -9.17 10.54 5.68
N TYR A 490 -9.06 9.75 4.62
CA TYR A 490 -10.03 8.71 4.32
C TYR A 490 -9.83 7.44 5.14
N LEU A 491 -10.94 6.81 5.47
CA LEU A 491 -11.03 5.41 5.88
C LEU A 491 -11.34 4.61 4.61
N THR A 492 -10.35 3.96 4.06
CA THR A 492 -10.44 3.33 2.75
C THR A 492 -11.05 1.94 2.86
N ILE A 493 -12.09 1.70 2.06
CA ILE A 493 -12.64 0.38 1.81
C ILE A 493 -11.93 -0.17 0.58
N GLY A 494 -11.00 -1.09 0.80
CA GLY A 494 -10.28 -1.74 -0.27
C GLY A 494 -11.09 -2.86 -0.90
N VAL A 495 -10.96 -3.06 -2.20
CA VAL A 495 -11.54 -4.23 -2.90
C VAL A 495 -10.46 -4.98 -3.66
N ASN A 496 -10.55 -6.31 -3.66
CA ASN A 496 -9.66 -7.21 -4.39
C ASN A 496 -10.42 -8.47 -4.80
N GLY A 497 -10.05 -9.10 -5.91
CA GLY A 497 -10.72 -10.30 -6.41
C GLY A 497 -12.02 -10.01 -7.16
N LEU A 498 -12.20 -8.79 -7.71
CA LEU A 498 -13.39 -8.39 -8.48
C LEU A 498 -13.51 -9.18 -9.78
N VAL A 499 -12.41 -9.24 -10.54
CA VAL A 499 -12.33 -9.95 -11.84
C VAL A 499 -12.55 -11.45 -11.61
N GLU A 500 -11.87 -12.02 -10.61
CA GLU A 500 -11.99 -13.44 -10.27
C GLU A 500 -13.41 -13.83 -9.86
N ALA A 501 -14.11 -12.93 -9.16
CA ALA A 501 -15.52 -13.14 -8.81
C ALA A 501 -16.44 -13.08 -10.02
N ALA A 502 -16.21 -12.19 -10.98
CA ALA A 502 -16.95 -12.12 -12.23
C ALA A 502 -16.71 -13.37 -13.09
N GLU A 503 -15.46 -13.84 -13.20
CA GLU A 503 -15.14 -15.12 -13.87
C GLU A 503 -15.88 -16.30 -13.24
N PHE A 504 -15.93 -16.39 -11.90
CA PHE A 504 -16.67 -17.43 -11.18
C PHE A 504 -18.17 -17.40 -11.51
N LEU A 505 -18.74 -16.20 -11.67
CA LEU A 505 -20.15 -16.02 -12.04
C LEU A 505 -20.43 -16.28 -13.53
N GLY A 506 -19.37 -16.54 -14.34
CA GLY A 506 -19.49 -16.74 -15.77
C GLY A 506 -19.70 -15.44 -16.57
N ILE A 507 -19.37 -14.28 -16.00
CA ILE A 507 -19.49 -12.97 -16.63
C ILE A 507 -18.25 -12.73 -17.48
N PRO A 508 -18.36 -12.47 -18.81
CA PRO A 508 -17.21 -12.15 -19.66
C PRO A 508 -16.53 -10.86 -19.23
N ILE A 509 -15.19 -10.89 -19.14
CA ILE A 509 -14.37 -9.75 -18.72
C ILE A 509 -13.99 -8.89 -19.94
N ASN A 510 -14.95 -8.17 -20.44
CA ASN A 510 -14.79 -7.18 -21.51
C ASN A 510 -15.84 -6.07 -21.35
N ASP A 511 -15.85 -5.05 -22.21
CA ASP A 511 -16.83 -3.97 -22.14
C ASP A 511 -18.22 -4.46 -22.62
N ASN A 512 -19.02 -4.94 -21.68
CA ASN A 512 -20.40 -5.40 -21.88
C ASN A 512 -21.29 -5.00 -20.69
N ASP A 513 -22.61 -5.01 -20.92
CA ASP A 513 -23.58 -4.53 -19.92
C ASP A 513 -23.68 -5.45 -18.68
N ASP A 514 -23.45 -6.75 -18.80
CA ASP A 514 -23.46 -7.68 -17.67
C ASP A 514 -22.27 -7.39 -16.73
N TYR A 515 -21.08 -7.18 -17.30
CA TYR A 515 -19.91 -6.84 -16.50
C TYR A 515 -20.02 -5.45 -15.87
N VAL A 516 -20.49 -4.45 -16.62
CA VAL A 516 -20.80 -3.12 -16.05
C VAL A 516 -21.80 -3.23 -14.91
N GLY A 517 -22.91 -3.97 -15.12
CA GLY A 517 -23.93 -4.16 -14.09
C GLY A 517 -23.40 -4.83 -12.82
N PHE A 518 -22.54 -5.83 -12.98
CA PHE A 518 -21.85 -6.49 -11.87
C PHE A 518 -20.93 -5.51 -11.11
N VAL A 519 -20.05 -4.81 -11.81
CA VAL A 519 -19.08 -3.87 -11.20
C VAL A 519 -19.82 -2.73 -10.50
N GLN A 520 -20.80 -2.10 -11.16
CA GLN A 520 -21.60 -1.03 -10.58
C GLN A 520 -22.44 -1.51 -9.39
N GLY A 521 -22.97 -2.73 -9.44
CA GLY A 521 -23.69 -3.33 -8.31
C GLY A 521 -22.84 -3.46 -7.06
N VAL A 522 -21.61 -3.97 -7.20
CA VAL A 522 -20.65 -4.15 -6.10
C VAL A 522 -20.12 -2.80 -5.60
N LEU A 523 -19.58 -1.96 -6.47
CA LEU A 523 -18.98 -0.69 -6.09
C LEU A 523 -20.02 0.34 -5.64
N GLY A 524 -21.20 0.38 -6.27
CA GLY A 524 -22.31 1.24 -5.88
C GLY A 524 -22.89 0.88 -4.50
N LEU A 525 -22.85 -0.41 -4.11
CA LEU A 525 -23.17 -0.82 -2.75
C LEU A 525 -22.19 -0.18 -1.74
N ILE A 526 -20.90 -0.26 -1.99
CA ILE A 526 -19.87 0.32 -1.11
C ILE A 526 -20.02 1.84 -1.03
N GLU A 527 -20.22 2.52 -2.17
CA GLU A 527 -20.43 3.98 -2.20
C GLU A 527 -21.65 4.43 -1.40
N ARG A 528 -22.77 3.68 -1.46
CA ARG A 528 -23.96 3.98 -0.62
C ARG A 528 -23.60 3.95 0.87
N TYR A 529 -22.77 3.00 1.29
CA TYR A 529 -22.33 2.89 2.68
C TYR A 529 -21.29 3.94 3.04
N ASN A 530 -20.40 4.32 2.12
CA ASN A 530 -19.51 5.47 2.29
C ASN A 530 -20.32 6.74 2.59
N LYS A 531 -21.37 7.01 1.83
CA LYS A 531 -22.30 8.14 2.04
C LYS A 531 -23.06 8.04 3.35
N LYS A 532 -23.55 6.83 3.73
CA LYS A 532 -24.28 6.57 4.98
C LYS A 532 -23.46 6.85 6.23
N TYR A 533 -22.16 6.48 6.21
CA TYR A 533 -21.27 6.62 7.36
C TYR A 533 -20.47 7.93 7.38
N ARG A 534 -20.48 8.69 6.30
CA ARG A 534 -19.78 9.99 6.20
C ARG A 534 -20.30 10.99 7.24
N SER A 535 -19.37 11.72 7.87
CA SER A 535 -19.65 12.84 8.78
C SER A 535 -18.58 13.93 8.63
N LYS A 536 -18.65 14.99 9.44
CA LYS A 536 -17.60 16.04 9.47
C LYS A 536 -16.23 15.51 9.89
N GLU A 537 -16.19 14.38 10.62
CA GLU A 537 -14.96 13.78 11.16
C GLU A 537 -14.59 12.47 10.47
N LEU A 538 -15.50 11.92 9.68
CA LEU A 538 -15.34 10.62 9.02
C LEU A 538 -15.53 10.75 7.53
N MET A 539 -14.47 10.49 6.79
CA MET A 539 -14.50 10.37 5.33
C MET A 539 -14.20 8.94 4.92
N PHE A 540 -14.96 8.42 3.96
CA PHE A 540 -14.78 7.08 3.42
C PHE A 540 -14.61 7.16 1.91
N ASN A 541 -13.76 6.29 1.37
CA ASN A 541 -13.63 6.07 -0.07
C ASN A 541 -13.52 4.58 -0.39
N CYS A 542 -13.68 4.21 -1.65
CA CYS A 542 -13.47 2.86 -2.15
C CYS A 542 -12.30 2.85 -3.13
N GLU A 543 -11.37 1.92 -2.95
CA GLU A 543 -10.17 1.81 -3.78
C GLU A 543 -9.98 0.38 -4.28
N MET A 544 -9.67 0.23 -5.57
CA MET A 544 -9.12 -1.01 -6.11
C MET A 544 -7.68 -1.18 -5.59
N ILE A 545 -7.50 -2.01 -4.58
CA ILE A 545 -6.20 -2.10 -3.89
C ILE A 545 -5.12 -2.68 -4.81
N PRO A 546 -4.03 -1.93 -5.02
CA PRO A 546 -2.91 -2.39 -5.83
C PRO A 546 -1.97 -3.33 -5.09
N ALA A 547 -2.33 -3.77 -3.91
CA ALA A 547 -1.45 -4.32 -2.91
C ALA A 547 -0.51 -5.39 -3.45
N GLU A 548 0.76 -5.18 -3.22
CA GLU A 548 1.86 -6.06 -3.64
C GLU A 548 1.63 -7.51 -3.18
N ASN A 549 1.06 -7.68 -1.99
CA ASN A 549 0.86 -8.98 -1.36
C ASN A 549 -0.58 -9.43 -1.21
N VAL A 550 -1.56 -8.52 -1.09
CA VAL A 550 -2.93 -8.95 -0.76
C VAL A 550 -3.53 -9.81 -1.85
N GLY A 551 -3.28 -9.51 -3.12
CA GLY A 551 -3.74 -10.34 -4.24
C GLY A 551 -3.15 -11.75 -4.22
N VAL A 552 -1.86 -11.87 -3.87
CA VAL A 552 -1.16 -13.16 -3.70
C VAL A 552 -1.71 -13.92 -2.50
N LYS A 553 -1.89 -13.25 -1.35
CA LYS A 553 -2.42 -13.85 -0.13
C LYS A 553 -3.86 -14.35 -0.33
N HIS A 554 -4.74 -13.53 -0.92
CA HIS A 554 -6.12 -13.92 -1.18
C HIS A 554 -6.18 -15.13 -2.11
N ALA A 555 -5.44 -15.15 -3.21
CA ALA A 555 -5.39 -16.28 -4.11
C ALA A 555 -4.90 -17.56 -3.41
N LYS A 556 -3.86 -17.45 -2.58
CA LYS A 556 -3.32 -18.58 -1.81
C LYS A 556 -4.35 -19.12 -0.81
N TRP A 557 -4.91 -18.25 0.04
CA TRP A 557 -5.87 -18.64 1.08
C TRP A 557 -7.17 -19.19 0.50
N ASP A 558 -7.67 -18.60 -0.59
CA ASP A 558 -8.86 -19.08 -1.27
C ASP A 558 -8.64 -20.47 -1.84
N ARG A 559 -7.46 -20.75 -2.43
CA ARG A 559 -7.09 -22.08 -2.94
C ARG A 559 -6.98 -23.11 -1.82
N GLU A 560 -6.33 -22.75 -0.70
CA GLU A 560 -6.18 -23.62 0.49
C GLU A 560 -7.53 -23.98 1.10
N ASP A 561 -8.51 -23.07 1.06
CA ASP A 561 -9.86 -23.25 1.61
C ASP A 561 -10.88 -23.79 0.59
N GLY A 562 -10.43 -24.20 -0.62
CA GLY A 562 -11.26 -24.88 -1.63
C GLY A 562 -12.19 -23.96 -2.42
N TYR A 563 -11.88 -22.68 -2.53
CA TYR A 563 -12.53 -21.76 -3.46
C TYR A 563 -11.93 -21.85 -4.87
N VAL A 564 -12.65 -21.42 -5.88
CA VAL A 564 -12.17 -21.35 -7.26
C VAL A 564 -11.18 -20.19 -7.38
N VAL A 565 -9.96 -20.50 -7.82
CA VAL A 565 -8.85 -19.55 -7.95
C VAL A 565 -8.20 -19.71 -9.32
N PRO A 566 -8.46 -18.81 -10.27
CA PRO A 566 -7.96 -18.94 -11.64
C PRO A 566 -6.46 -18.64 -11.79
N ARG A 567 -5.86 -17.86 -10.86
CA ARG A 567 -4.46 -17.42 -10.94
C ARG A 567 -3.79 -17.30 -9.58
N ASP A 568 -2.44 -17.19 -9.55
CA ASP A 568 -1.66 -17.12 -8.31
C ASP A 568 -1.68 -15.74 -7.63
N CYS A 569 -2.15 -14.72 -8.35
CA CYS A 569 -2.30 -13.35 -7.85
C CYS A 569 -3.56 -12.73 -8.43
N TYR A 570 -4.47 -12.24 -7.57
CA TYR A 570 -5.69 -11.57 -8.01
C TYR A 570 -5.39 -10.24 -8.67
N ASN A 571 -6.14 -9.92 -9.72
CA ASN A 571 -5.98 -8.69 -10.48
C ASN A 571 -6.31 -7.44 -9.64
N SER A 572 -5.60 -6.37 -9.94
CA SER A 572 -5.87 -5.03 -9.41
C SER A 572 -6.40 -4.09 -10.49
N TYR A 573 -6.89 -4.66 -11.60
CA TYR A 573 -7.47 -3.98 -12.76
C TYR A 573 -8.89 -4.50 -13.00
N PHE A 574 -9.64 -3.84 -13.89
CA PHE A 574 -10.95 -4.30 -14.33
C PHE A 574 -10.87 -5.30 -15.49
N TYR A 575 -9.68 -5.82 -15.77
CA TYR A 575 -9.43 -6.83 -16.79
C TYR A 575 -8.38 -7.83 -16.31
N VAL A 576 -8.29 -8.96 -17.00
CA VAL A 576 -7.25 -9.97 -16.75
C VAL A 576 -5.94 -9.51 -17.38
N VAL A 577 -4.89 -9.34 -16.60
CA VAL A 577 -3.60 -8.78 -17.06
C VAL A 577 -2.89 -9.66 -18.08
N GLU A 578 -3.24 -10.94 -18.14
CA GLU A 578 -2.72 -11.95 -19.05
C GLU A 578 -3.50 -12.03 -20.36
N ASP A 579 -4.64 -11.32 -20.47
CA ASP A 579 -5.56 -11.42 -21.62
C ASP A 579 -5.00 -10.68 -22.85
N GLU A 580 -4.67 -11.47 -23.88
CA GLU A 580 -4.17 -10.98 -25.18
C GLU A 580 -5.28 -10.46 -26.10
N SER A 581 -6.54 -10.76 -25.81
CA SER A 581 -7.68 -10.39 -26.66
C SER A 581 -8.08 -8.92 -26.51
N LEU A 582 -7.69 -8.27 -25.40
CA LEU A 582 -8.02 -6.88 -25.11
C LEU A 582 -6.95 -5.93 -25.67
N ASN A 583 -7.36 -5.08 -26.60
CA ASN A 583 -6.49 -4.04 -27.13
C ASN A 583 -6.35 -2.84 -26.16
N VAL A 584 -5.51 -1.87 -26.54
CA VAL A 584 -5.22 -0.66 -25.71
C VAL A 584 -6.49 0.15 -25.44
N ILE A 585 -7.37 0.30 -26.43
CA ILE A 585 -8.61 1.09 -26.29
C ILE A 585 -9.59 0.39 -25.34
N ASP A 586 -9.73 -0.93 -25.44
CA ASP A 586 -10.60 -1.70 -24.54
C ASP A 586 -10.16 -1.57 -23.08
N LYS A 587 -8.85 -1.54 -22.81
CA LYS A 587 -8.30 -1.33 -21.47
C LYS A 587 -8.61 0.07 -20.94
N PHE A 588 -8.60 1.11 -21.77
CA PHE A 588 -9.05 2.44 -21.39
C PHE A 588 -10.56 2.47 -21.07
N ARG A 589 -11.39 1.79 -21.86
CA ARG A 589 -12.84 1.67 -21.62
C ARG A 589 -13.13 0.97 -20.29
N LEU A 590 -12.46 -0.16 -20.02
CA LEU A 590 -12.60 -0.90 -18.76
C LEU A 590 -12.12 -0.12 -17.53
N HIS A 591 -11.32 0.93 -17.69
CA HIS A 591 -10.95 1.90 -16.65
C HIS A 591 -11.63 3.26 -16.87
N GLY A 592 -12.59 3.33 -17.76
CA GLY A 592 -13.38 4.52 -18.05
C GLY A 592 -14.55 4.71 -17.09
N ARG A 593 -15.29 5.80 -17.30
CA ARG A 593 -16.38 6.27 -16.44
C ARG A 593 -17.41 5.18 -16.11
N ARG A 594 -17.75 4.31 -17.05
CA ARG A 594 -18.72 3.21 -16.84
C ARG A 594 -18.34 2.26 -15.68
N TYR A 595 -17.05 2.14 -15.37
CA TYR A 595 -16.52 1.20 -14.36
C TYR A 595 -16.05 1.90 -13.09
N ILE A 596 -15.53 3.12 -13.18
CA ILE A 596 -14.87 3.79 -12.05
C ILE A 596 -15.71 4.83 -11.33
N ASP A 597 -16.92 5.16 -11.79
CA ASP A 597 -17.75 6.24 -11.22
C ASP A 597 -18.02 6.06 -9.71
N HIS A 598 -18.19 4.81 -9.25
CA HIS A 598 -18.40 4.50 -7.83
C HIS A 598 -17.08 4.27 -7.06
N LEU A 599 -15.94 4.34 -7.73
CA LEU A 599 -14.62 4.08 -7.13
C LEU A 599 -13.97 5.39 -6.68
N THR A 600 -14.49 5.98 -5.62
CA THR A 600 -14.10 7.32 -5.14
C THR A 600 -12.64 7.40 -4.65
N GLY A 601 -12.04 6.29 -4.25
CA GLY A 601 -10.61 6.19 -3.88
C GLY A 601 -9.68 5.92 -5.06
N GLY A 602 -10.24 5.57 -6.22
CA GLY A 602 -9.51 5.42 -7.47
C GLY A 602 -9.00 4.02 -7.80
N SER A 603 -8.55 3.90 -9.03
CA SER A 603 -7.76 2.78 -9.56
C SER A 603 -6.70 3.33 -10.49
N ALA A 604 -5.62 2.60 -10.75
CA ALA A 604 -4.62 3.00 -11.73
C ALA A 604 -4.56 1.98 -12.87
N LEU A 605 -4.72 2.43 -14.09
CA LEU A 605 -4.46 1.63 -15.29
C LEU A 605 -2.96 1.63 -15.58
N HIS A 606 -2.33 0.46 -15.51
CA HIS A 606 -0.99 0.25 -16.04
C HIS A 606 -1.11 -0.33 -17.44
N MET A 607 -0.99 0.52 -18.44
CA MET A 607 -1.02 0.12 -19.83
C MET A 607 0.31 -0.53 -20.21
N ASN A 608 0.35 -1.86 -20.19
CA ASN A 608 1.55 -2.63 -20.55
C ASN A 608 1.74 -2.59 -22.07
N LEU A 609 2.85 -2.03 -22.52
CA LEU A 609 3.24 -1.91 -23.93
C LEU A 609 4.58 -2.62 -24.17
N GLU A 610 4.73 -3.26 -25.33
CA GLU A 610 5.97 -3.91 -25.72
C GLU A 610 7.06 -2.88 -26.06
N ASP A 611 6.67 -1.78 -26.74
CA ASP A 611 7.56 -0.71 -27.19
C ASP A 611 7.01 0.69 -26.91
N HIS A 612 7.89 1.69 -27.03
CA HIS A 612 7.51 3.10 -26.95
C HIS A 612 6.76 3.52 -28.22
N LEU A 613 5.72 4.32 -28.00
CA LEU A 613 4.93 4.91 -29.08
C LEU A 613 5.52 6.27 -29.50
N SER A 614 5.10 6.78 -30.66
CA SER A 614 5.40 8.16 -31.06
C SER A 614 4.67 9.19 -30.16
N LYS A 615 5.14 10.43 -30.17
CA LYS A 615 4.49 11.54 -29.49
C LYS A 615 3.03 11.67 -29.93
N GLU A 616 2.75 11.56 -31.22
CA GLU A 616 1.42 11.69 -31.81
C GLU A 616 0.49 10.59 -31.32
N GLN A 617 0.97 9.34 -31.24
CA GLN A 617 0.22 8.21 -30.73
C GLN A 617 -0.11 8.40 -29.24
N TYR A 618 0.86 8.78 -28.41
CA TYR A 618 0.60 9.10 -26.99
C TYR A 618 -0.38 10.27 -26.84
N ARG A 619 -0.25 11.32 -27.69
CA ARG A 619 -1.20 12.43 -27.68
C ARG A 619 -2.62 12.00 -28.04
N HIS A 620 -2.75 11.03 -28.95
CA HIS A 620 -4.04 10.40 -29.27
C HIS A 620 -4.59 9.61 -28.09
N LEU A 621 -3.75 8.81 -27.40
CA LEU A 621 -4.17 8.03 -26.24
C LEU A 621 -4.58 8.91 -25.05
N LEU A 622 -4.00 10.09 -24.87
CA LEU A 622 -4.48 11.07 -23.89
C LEU A 622 -5.92 11.53 -24.20
N ARG A 623 -6.26 11.72 -25.48
CA ARG A 623 -7.64 12.04 -25.89
C ARG A 623 -8.58 10.86 -25.66
N VAL A 624 -8.15 9.63 -25.96
CA VAL A 624 -8.94 8.42 -25.67
C VAL A 624 -9.22 8.33 -24.18
N ALA A 625 -8.21 8.50 -23.33
CA ALA A 625 -8.37 8.46 -21.88
C ALA A 625 -9.36 9.53 -21.39
N ALA A 626 -9.28 10.75 -21.93
CA ALA A 626 -10.20 11.85 -21.59
C ALA A 626 -11.63 11.56 -22.06
N ALA A 627 -11.82 11.04 -23.26
CA ALA A 627 -13.12 10.71 -23.84
C ALA A 627 -13.80 9.55 -23.08
N GLU A 628 -13.07 8.49 -22.74
CA GLU A 628 -13.58 7.36 -21.97
C GLU A 628 -13.75 7.68 -20.47
N GLY A 629 -13.13 8.75 -19.97
CA GLY A 629 -13.13 9.14 -18.56
C GLY A 629 -12.20 8.28 -17.69
N CYS A 630 -11.15 7.66 -18.29
CA CYS A 630 -10.09 7.00 -17.54
C CYS A 630 -9.19 8.06 -16.90
N ASN A 631 -9.31 8.24 -15.60
CA ASN A 631 -8.74 9.39 -14.92
C ASN A 631 -7.32 9.21 -14.37
N TYR A 632 -6.82 7.97 -14.18
CA TYR A 632 -5.48 7.73 -13.65
C TYR A 632 -4.82 6.54 -14.32
N PHE A 633 -3.73 6.79 -15.04
CA PHE A 633 -3.04 5.77 -15.81
C PHE A 633 -1.55 6.05 -15.99
N THR A 634 -0.82 5.04 -16.41
CA THR A 634 0.58 5.12 -16.85
C THR A 634 0.83 4.13 -17.98
N PHE A 635 1.81 4.42 -18.82
CA PHE A 635 2.33 3.45 -19.78
C PHE A 635 3.51 2.72 -19.13
N ASN A 636 3.44 1.40 -19.11
CA ASN A 636 4.40 0.53 -18.45
C ASN A 636 5.14 -0.31 -19.49
N ILE A 637 6.37 0.08 -19.76
CA ILE A 637 7.29 -0.62 -20.67
C ILE A 637 8.45 -1.10 -19.82
N PRO A 638 8.80 -2.40 -19.83
CA PRO A 638 9.93 -2.90 -19.05
C PRO A 638 11.25 -2.28 -19.54
N ASN A 639 12.00 -1.69 -18.63
CA ASN A 639 13.36 -1.23 -18.92
C ASN A 639 14.34 -2.37 -18.65
N THR A 640 15.34 -2.53 -19.50
CA THR A 640 16.38 -3.55 -19.33
C THR A 640 17.53 -3.04 -18.46
N VAL A 641 17.98 -3.85 -17.54
CA VAL A 641 19.15 -3.59 -16.69
C VAL A 641 20.15 -4.72 -16.86
N CYS A 642 21.36 -4.40 -17.33
CA CYS A 642 22.43 -5.36 -17.42
C CYS A 642 23.09 -5.58 -16.06
N ASN A 643 23.15 -6.82 -15.58
CA ASN A 643 23.79 -7.16 -14.31
C ASN A 643 25.33 -7.24 -14.43
N GLU A 644 25.89 -7.26 -15.64
CA GLU A 644 27.33 -7.33 -15.88
C GLU A 644 27.98 -5.94 -15.92
N CYS A 645 27.44 -5.01 -16.73
CA CYS A 645 28.04 -3.67 -16.90
C CYS A 645 27.25 -2.54 -16.21
N GLY A 646 26.05 -2.83 -15.70
CA GLY A 646 25.19 -1.83 -15.05
C GLY A 646 24.38 -0.93 -15.99
N HIS A 647 24.49 -1.13 -17.31
CA HIS A 647 23.75 -0.35 -18.30
C HIS A 647 22.24 -0.48 -18.11
N ILE A 648 21.51 0.64 -18.22
CA ILE A 648 20.05 0.70 -18.16
C ILE A 648 19.51 1.24 -19.48
N ASP A 649 18.76 0.40 -20.20
CA ASP A 649 18.07 0.79 -21.43
C ASP A 649 16.55 0.86 -21.16
N LYS A 650 15.90 1.87 -21.72
CA LYS A 650 14.45 2.07 -21.56
C LYS A 650 13.59 1.11 -22.38
N ARG A 651 14.20 0.32 -23.26
CA ARG A 651 13.52 -0.70 -24.09
C ARG A 651 13.61 -2.07 -23.43
N TYR A 652 12.70 -2.94 -23.80
CA TYR A 652 12.76 -4.36 -23.46
C TYR A 652 13.72 -5.07 -24.42
N LEU A 653 14.90 -5.43 -23.95
CA LEU A 653 15.97 -6.05 -24.76
C LEU A 653 16.30 -7.45 -24.24
N LYS A 654 16.79 -8.32 -25.11
CA LYS A 654 17.28 -9.68 -24.80
C LYS A 654 18.82 -9.76 -24.71
N GLU A 655 19.51 -8.70 -25.07
CA GLU A 655 20.95 -8.58 -25.07
C GLU A 655 21.32 -7.14 -24.70
N CYS A 656 22.36 -6.95 -23.91
CA CYS A 656 22.83 -5.62 -23.53
C CYS A 656 23.48 -4.93 -24.75
N PRO A 657 23.09 -3.70 -25.10
CA PRO A 657 23.66 -3.02 -26.26
C PRO A 657 25.10 -2.55 -26.03
N GLU A 658 25.58 -2.50 -24.78
CA GLU A 658 26.93 -2.01 -24.42
C GLU A 658 27.95 -3.15 -24.31
N CYS A 659 27.64 -4.23 -23.60
CA CYS A 659 28.59 -5.32 -23.35
C CYS A 659 28.21 -6.65 -24.06
N HIS A 660 27.08 -6.70 -24.75
CA HIS A 660 26.55 -7.88 -25.42
C HIS A 660 26.29 -9.07 -24.49
N GLY A 661 26.20 -8.84 -23.17
CA GLY A 661 25.84 -9.87 -22.20
C GLY A 661 24.33 -10.14 -22.17
N ASP A 662 23.96 -11.35 -21.76
CA ASP A 662 22.56 -11.82 -21.65
C ASP A 662 22.08 -11.92 -20.19
N ASN A 663 22.96 -11.62 -19.24
CA ASN A 663 22.57 -11.57 -17.81
C ASN A 663 21.83 -10.26 -17.51
N LEU A 664 20.52 -10.28 -17.81
CA LEU A 664 19.64 -9.13 -17.74
C LEU A 664 18.59 -9.28 -16.65
N ASP A 665 18.20 -8.14 -16.07
CA ASP A 665 17.02 -7.99 -15.23
C ASP A 665 16.13 -6.89 -15.83
N TYR A 666 14.89 -6.81 -15.39
CA TYR A 666 13.96 -5.84 -15.95
C TYR A 666 13.36 -4.97 -14.85
N LEU A 667 13.24 -3.67 -15.12
CA LEU A 667 12.51 -2.73 -14.30
C LEU A 667 11.09 -2.61 -14.84
N THR A 668 10.12 -2.95 -14.03
CA THR A 668 8.70 -2.76 -14.34
C THR A 668 7.93 -2.31 -13.10
N ARG A 669 6.71 -1.82 -13.30
CA ARG A 669 5.88 -1.43 -12.17
C ARG A 669 5.32 -2.65 -11.47
N VAL A 670 5.62 -2.78 -10.18
CA VAL A 670 4.98 -3.80 -9.33
C VAL A 670 3.61 -3.31 -8.88
N ILE A 671 3.55 -2.06 -8.46
CA ILE A 671 2.33 -1.35 -8.05
C ILE A 671 2.36 0.07 -8.65
N GLY A 672 2.77 1.06 -7.86
CA GLY A 672 2.89 2.46 -8.27
C GLY A 672 4.32 2.88 -8.65
N TYR A 673 5.31 2.07 -8.40
CA TYR A 673 6.72 2.38 -8.63
C TYR A 673 7.47 1.28 -9.39
N MET A 674 8.54 1.66 -10.07
CA MET A 674 9.36 0.73 -10.84
C MET A 674 10.40 0.08 -9.93
N LYS A 675 10.52 -1.25 -10.05
CA LYS A 675 11.52 -2.06 -9.37
C LYS A 675 12.02 -3.18 -10.27
N ARG A 676 13.19 -3.73 -9.94
CA ARG A 676 13.69 -4.95 -10.57
C ARG A 676 12.74 -6.11 -10.31
N VAL A 677 12.44 -6.88 -11.33
CA VAL A 677 11.59 -8.08 -11.22
C VAL A 677 12.20 -9.08 -10.24
N SER A 678 13.53 -9.20 -10.20
CA SER A 678 14.25 -10.06 -9.24
C SER A 678 13.96 -9.71 -7.77
N ASN A 679 13.51 -8.49 -7.46
CA ASN A 679 13.16 -8.05 -6.11
C ASN A 679 11.68 -8.33 -5.74
N PHE A 680 10.88 -8.86 -6.67
CA PHE A 680 9.49 -9.20 -6.40
C PHE A 680 9.39 -10.50 -5.58
N SER A 681 8.26 -10.70 -4.89
CA SER A 681 7.94 -12.01 -4.33
C SER A 681 7.78 -13.05 -5.44
N ALA A 682 7.99 -14.34 -5.11
CA ALA A 682 7.96 -15.41 -6.13
C ALA A 682 6.66 -15.45 -6.95
N ALA A 683 5.49 -15.22 -6.30
CA ALA A 683 4.21 -15.18 -7.00
C ALA A 683 4.07 -13.93 -7.91
N ARG A 684 4.65 -12.79 -7.50
CA ARG A 684 4.68 -11.59 -8.33
C ARG A 684 5.66 -11.69 -9.50
N GLN A 685 6.76 -12.41 -9.35
CA GLN A 685 7.65 -12.72 -10.48
C GLN A 685 6.92 -13.54 -11.55
N LYS A 686 6.12 -14.55 -11.12
CA LYS A 686 5.27 -15.32 -12.03
C LYS A 686 4.22 -14.43 -12.73
N GLU A 687 3.53 -13.59 -11.96
CA GLU A 687 2.55 -12.65 -12.54
C GLU A 687 3.21 -11.71 -13.56
N ALA A 688 4.39 -11.15 -13.25
CA ALA A 688 5.14 -10.30 -14.17
C ALA A 688 5.55 -11.03 -15.46
N ALA A 689 5.88 -12.34 -15.36
CA ALA A 689 6.23 -13.17 -16.51
C ALA A 689 5.03 -13.51 -17.42
N HIS A 690 3.81 -13.50 -16.88
CA HIS A 690 2.58 -13.79 -17.64
C HIS A 690 1.85 -12.54 -18.15
N ARG A 691 2.30 -11.33 -17.81
CA ARG A 691 1.69 -10.08 -18.28
C ARG A 691 1.69 -10.01 -19.80
N TYR A 692 0.54 -9.69 -20.37
CA TYR A 692 0.47 -9.35 -21.78
C TYR A 692 0.89 -7.89 -22.04
N TYR A 693 1.87 -7.72 -22.89
CA TYR A 693 2.34 -6.42 -23.36
C TYR A 693 1.82 -6.19 -24.77
N ALA A 694 0.96 -5.18 -24.93
CA ALA A 694 0.34 -4.87 -26.21
C ALA A 694 1.37 -4.32 -27.21
N LYS A 695 1.28 -4.77 -28.46
CA LYS A 695 2.10 -4.25 -29.55
C LYS A 695 1.63 -2.87 -29.99
N ALA A 696 2.54 -2.08 -30.51
CA ALA A 696 2.30 -0.75 -31.05
C ALA A 696 1.81 -0.83 -32.51
N GLU A 697 0.73 -1.59 -32.79
CA GLU A 697 0.16 -1.64 -34.18
C GLU A 697 -0.80 -0.48 -34.42
#